data_0b597836fd1b03f4626e48c377405eda
#
_entry.id   0b597836fd1b03f4626e48c377405eda
#
_cell.length_a   1.000
_cell.length_b   1.000
_cell.length_c   1.000
_cell.angle_alpha   90.00
_cell.angle_beta   90.00
_cell.angle_gamma   90.00
#
_symmetry.space_group_name_H-M   'P 1'
#
loop_
_entity.id
_entity.type
_entity.pdbx_description
1 polymer ?
#
loop_
_entity_poly.entity_id
_entity_poly.type
_entity_poly.pdbx_seq_one_letter_code
_entity_poly.pdbx_strand_id
1 'polypeptide(L)'
;MLILYFIKIGLYYLNSKAFNMTATPAFIEGWSLDKVLGSGGFGIVELWIHKSGKKLAIKICKREVTQLKEAQRKRWINEVQIMKRLKHPNIVKGLNLPFKHPDDKVDLPLLCMEFCRKGDLRKVLRKVENCCGVGEKEAISVMKDISSAIEYLHSNNITHRDLKPENIVLQDERDIISYKLIDLGYAKELGEDSTSGSLVGTLNYIAPELLWKQTYSCSVDYWSLGILFYELVTGTRPFLPKMQHTMSWMQHIRNKRYDDICAFKSKGKVVFGQDIAGPTNLSKNLRNKLIEWFKVVLQWDPKKRGKQYESGISKVVVFELLHSILSKQIVRVFVASMYKINTYEIDSTTKITDLQYMIEKDIDIPINQQTLTDYFGKILIENQAPLLSQIQNTDLFVFKNESPLIEIIPVPAIPIEIRKMIELPKGLLDFETLQDYCRVTIFFIRQQINLFQLYIFALTIKLDLVIAKLDTFNKNMTNTLTNINNLLSELSIARIKWEGGSINKKELTALEINCKKVAKLVKAANQIKLKFNPLILESSRLSNEVKSIDCIKDMFQIYNKIAKIYELHKDEYSHKNARPTEIAKLIFEFLKVQGVEFHNISEIIKQIAKLESELRTLEMIFDSVIAMKTVYCEELQNITQHLTSNAFDISNKEYLSLSTSTNKATNDLLYNSTEKSNEFDSNQFLNISSMKHKEKLDTENDVIYDNLVIRYTYVSYYDLQSKK
;
A
#
# COMPACT_ATOMS: atom_id res chain seq x y z
N MET A 1 6.61 54.43 14.59
CA MET A 1 7.21 53.21 15.17
C MET A 1 7.21 52.01 14.23
N LEU A 2 6.18 51.76 13.43
CA LEU A 2 6.13 50.69 12.43
C LEU A 2 7.14 50.88 11.26
N ILE A 3 7.39 52.09 10.81
CA ILE A 3 8.35 52.39 9.71
C ILE A 3 9.79 52.11 10.16
N LEU A 4 10.15 52.35 11.40
CA LEU A 4 11.48 52.04 11.98
C LEU A 4 11.67 50.54 12.18
N TYR A 5 10.58 49.78 12.34
CA TYR A 5 10.63 48.29 12.43
C TYR A 5 10.89 47.67 11.05
N PHE A 6 10.26 48.19 10.00
CA PHE A 6 10.50 47.74 8.62
C PHE A 6 11.87 48.15 8.07
N ILE A 7 12.39 49.30 8.47
CA ILE A 7 13.76 49.70 8.11
C ILE A 7 14.80 48.82 8.82
N LYS A 8 14.54 48.39 10.07
CA LYS A 8 15.41 47.47 10.80
C LYS A 8 15.39 46.05 10.22
N ILE A 9 14.24 45.57 9.72
CA ILE A 9 14.13 44.29 9.02
C ILE A 9 14.76 44.37 7.64
N GLY A 10 14.57 45.44 6.90
CA GLY A 10 15.22 45.66 5.61
C GLY A 10 16.74 45.78 5.71
N LEU A 11 17.25 46.42 6.76
CA LEU A 11 18.69 46.50 7.05
C LEU A 11 19.26 45.16 7.54
N TYR A 12 18.46 44.33 8.22
CA TYR A 12 18.86 42.97 8.59
C TYR A 12 18.92 42.04 7.37
N TYR A 13 18.03 42.23 6.40
CA TYR A 13 18.03 41.51 5.12
C TYR A 13 19.13 41.99 4.17
N LEU A 14 19.47 43.29 4.18
CA LEU A 14 20.57 43.85 3.40
C LEU A 14 21.93 43.49 4.01
N ASN A 15 22.08 43.48 5.35
CA ASN A 15 23.29 43.00 6.00
C ASN A 15 23.52 41.50 5.92
N SER A 16 22.45 40.66 5.71
CA SER A 16 22.63 39.22 5.42
C SER A 16 23.02 38.95 3.96
N LYS A 17 22.80 39.89 3.03
CA LYS A 17 23.31 39.84 1.65
C LYS A 17 24.68 40.50 1.46
N ALA A 18 25.16 41.25 2.44
CA ALA A 18 26.49 41.88 2.39
C ALA A 18 27.61 41.04 3.03
N PHE A 19 27.34 39.75 3.36
CA PHE A 19 28.43 38.81 3.64
C PHE A 19 28.96 38.28 2.31
N ASN A 20 29.85 39.07 1.73
CA ASN A 20 30.86 38.78 0.70
C ASN A 20 30.59 37.58 -0.25
N MET A 21 30.05 37.88 -1.41
CA MET A 21 30.19 37.05 -2.62
C MET A 21 31.61 37.12 -3.24
N THR A 22 32.67 37.29 -2.46
CA THR A 22 34.07 37.26 -2.95
C THR A 22 35.03 36.43 -2.10
N ALA A 23 34.51 35.59 -1.18
CA ALA A 23 35.36 34.58 -0.57
C ALA A 23 35.40 33.36 -1.52
N THR A 24 36.54 33.07 -2.10
CA THR A 24 36.89 31.78 -2.67
C THR A 24 36.41 30.70 -1.71
N PRO A 25 35.71 29.65 -2.17
CA PRO A 25 35.22 28.59 -1.28
C PRO A 25 36.39 28.12 -0.41
N ALA A 26 36.21 28.16 0.91
CA ALA A 26 37.24 27.73 1.85
C ALA A 26 37.64 26.32 1.49
N PHE A 27 38.83 26.12 0.95
CA PHE A 27 39.35 24.88 0.51
C PHE A 27 40.51 24.47 1.43
N ILE A 28 40.28 23.44 2.25
CA ILE A 28 41.23 22.99 3.26
C ILE A 28 41.46 21.49 3.10
N GLU A 29 42.70 21.10 2.81
CA GLU A 29 43.11 19.68 2.76
C GLU A 29 42.19 18.78 1.89
N GLY A 30 41.71 19.31 0.76
CA GLY A 30 40.81 18.58 -0.14
C GLY A 30 39.33 18.71 0.17
N TRP A 31 38.95 19.41 1.23
CA TRP A 31 37.58 19.73 1.63
C TRP A 31 37.18 21.13 1.18
N SER A 32 35.95 21.28 0.74
CA SER A 32 35.35 22.57 0.40
C SER A 32 34.01 22.74 1.11
N LEU A 33 33.73 23.98 1.55
CA LEU A 33 32.41 24.34 2.04
C LEU A 33 31.43 24.38 0.86
N ASP A 34 30.35 23.59 0.93
CA ASP A 34 29.28 23.56 -0.09
C ASP A 34 28.18 24.58 0.24
N LYS A 35 27.63 24.49 1.45
CA LYS A 35 26.55 25.37 1.89
C LYS A 35 26.32 25.32 3.39
N VAL A 36 25.55 26.29 3.89
CA VAL A 36 24.97 26.24 5.23
C VAL A 36 23.70 25.41 5.21
N LEU A 37 23.67 24.36 6.04
CA LEU A 37 22.52 23.46 6.20
C LEU A 37 21.43 24.03 7.09
N GLY A 38 21.84 24.78 8.12
CA GLY A 38 20.94 25.39 9.08
C GLY A 38 21.64 26.35 10.02
N SER A 39 20.85 27.24 10.62
CA SER A 39 21.32 28.24 11.54
C SER A 39 20.36 28.36 12.72
N GLY A 40 20.83 27.99 13.93
CA GLY A 40 20.06 28.04 15.17
C GLY A 40 20.53 29.20 16.10
N GLY A 41 19.97 29.28 17.31
CA GLY A 41 20.29 30.34 18.29
C GLY A 41 21.76 30.31 18.77
N PHE A 42 22.41 29.15 18.72
CA PHE A 42 23.77 28.97 19.25
C PHE A 42 24.80 28.63 18.17
N GLY A 43 24.40 28.14 17.00
CA GLY A 43 25.36 27.66 16.01
C GLY A 43 24.86 27.67 14.58
N ILE A 44 25.83 27.51 13.67
CA ILE A 44 25.62 27.26 12.23
C ILE A 44 26.05 25.83 11.96
N VAL A 45 25.31 25.15 11.09
CA VAL A 45 25.70 23.84 10.58
C VAL A 45 26.08 23.97 9.11
N GLU A 46 27.30 23.61 8.77
CA GLU A 46 27.87 23.69 7.45
C GLU A 46 28.01 22.32 6.82
N LEU A 47 27.77 22.22 5.50
CA LEU A 47 28.08 21.03 4.70
C LEU A 47 29.45 21.20 4.05
N TRP A 48 30.32 20.28 4.35
CA TRP A 48 31.65 20.18 3.76
C TRP A 48 31.76 18.96 2.88
N ILE A 49 32.34 19.10 1.67
CA ILE A 49 32.50 18.05 0.69
C ILE A 49 33.98 17.86 0.35
N HIS A 50 34.46 16.63 0.46
CA HIS A 50 35.82 16.26 0.04
C HIS A 50 35.85 15.94 -1.46
N LYS A 51 37.02 16.11 -2.12
CA LYS A 51 37.23 15.76 -3.54
C LYS A 51 36.81 14.31 -3.90
N SER A 52 36.86 13.37 -2.95
CA SER A 52 36.38 11.99 -3.13
C SER A 52 34.85 11.83 -3.05
N GLY A 53 34.10 12.91 -2.88
CA GLY A 53 32.63 12.88 -2.70
C GLY A 53 32.18 12.61 -1.26
N LYS A 54 33.08 12.41 -0.30
CA LYS A 54 32.74 12.26 1.12
C LYS A 54 32.17 13.58 1.65
N LYS A 55 31.09 13.47 2.47
CA LYS A 55 30.35 14.63 3.01
C LYS A 55 30.36 14.61 4.53
N LEU A 56 30.48 15.78 5.13
CA LEU A 56 30.45 16.00 6.58
C LEU A 56 29.55 17.19 6.93
N ALA A 57 28.88 17.11 8.07
CA ALA A 57 28.20 18.25 8.68
C ALA A 57 29.05 18.76 9.85
N ILE A 58 29.34 20.07 9.86
CA ILE A 58 30.14 20.67 10.92
C ILE A 58 29.30 21.74 11.60
N LYS A 59 29.04 21.60 12.91
CA LYS A 59 28.33 22.57 13.75
C LYS A 59 29.34 23.49 14.40
N ILE A 60 29.23 24.79 14.10
CA ILE A 60 30.12 25.87 14.55
C ILE A 60 29.35 26.78 15.48
N CYS A 61 29.93 27.20 16.61
CA CYS A 61 29.33 28.21 17.48
C CYS A 61 29.41 29.59 16.86
N LYS A 62 28.29 30.29 16.77
CA LYS A 62 28.22 31.68 16.19
C LYS A 62 28.78 32.75 17.06
N ARG A 63 28.93 32.52 18.36
CA ARG A 63 29.33 33.50 19.34
C ARG A 63 30.77 33.29 19.76
N GLU A 64 31.47 34.39 19.98
CA GLU A 64 32.78 34.31 20.61
C GLU A 64 32.69 33.88 22.08
N VAL A 65 33.74 33.27 22.59
CA VAL A 65 33.82 32.78 23.98
C VAL A 65 33.40 33.85 24.98
N THR A 66 33.82 35.08 24.76
CA THR A 66 33.55 36.29 25.61
C THR A 66 32.08 36.67 25.64
N GLN A 67 31.29 36.27 24.63
CA GLN A 67 29.86 36.58 24.50
C GLN A 67 28.95 35.50 25.08
N LEU A 68 29.52 34.34 25.46
CA LEU A 68 28.78 33.24 26.03
C LEU A 68 28.80 33.29 27.55
N LYS A 69 27.61 33.11 28.15
CA LYS A 69 27.53 32.81 29.59
C LYS A 69 28.17 31.42 29.86
N GLU A 70 28.78 31.26 31.04
CA GLU A 70 29.46 30.03 31.40
C GLU A 70 28.57 28.76 31.25
N ALA A 71 27.30 28.86 31.63
CA ALA A 71 26.33 27.79 31.42
C ALA A 71 26.08 27.42 29.94
N GLN A 72 26.19 28.40 29.02
CA GLN A 72 26.04 28.16 27.58
C GLN A 72 27.30 27.48 27.01
N ARG A 73 28.48 27.89 27.48
CA ARG A 73 29.75 27.26 27.11
C ARG A 73 29.85 25.83 27.59
N LYS A 74 29.56 25.58 28.88
CA LYS A 74 29.47 24.19 29.40
C LYS A 74 28.53 23.31 28.61
N ARG A 75 27.36 23.81 28.25
CA ARG A 75 26.37 23.11 27.46
C ARG A 75 26.90 22.73 26.07
N TRP A 76 27.61 23.65 25.40
CA TRP A 76 28.23 23.40 24.10
C TRP A 76 29.30 22.31 24.18
N ILE A 77 30.20 22.42 25.14
CA ILE A 77 31.28 21.43 25.35
C ILE A 77 30.69 20.05 25.65
N ASN A 78 29.67 20.01 26.52
CA ASN A 78 28.98 18.77 26.89
C ASN A 78 28.30 18.11 25.68
N GLU A 79 27.64 18.89 24.80
CA GLU A 79 27.06 18.39 23.56
C GLU A 79 28.11 17.70 22.67
N VAL A 80 29.25 18.34 22.47
CA VAL A 80 30.34 17.76 21.65
C VAL A 80 30.90 16.49 22.27
N GLN A 81 31.07 16.45 23.60
CA GLN A 81 31.57 15.28 24.34
C GLN A 81 30.58 14.13 24.27
N ILE A 82 29.30 14.36 24.52
CA ILE A 82 28.24 13.35 24.46
C ILE A 82 28.17 12.77 23.04
N MET A 83 28.09 13.61 22.01
CA MET A 83 28.00 13.16 20.61
C MET A 83 29.19 12.33 20.16
N LYS A 84 30.41 12.62 20.62
CA LYS A 84 31.61 11.82 20.31
C LYS A 84 31.62 10.45 21.02
N ARG A 85 31.00 10.34 22.19
CA ARG A 85 30.95 9.12 23.01
C ARG A 85 29.87 8.13 22.52
N LEU A 86 28.74 8.63 22.07
CA LEU A 86 27.60 7.80 21.70
C LEU A 86 27.81 7.02 20.40
N LYS A 87 27.40 5.76 20.41
CA LYS A 87 27.46 4.86 19.25
C LYS A 87 26.14 4.10 19.14
N HIS A 88 25.25 4.58 18.29
CA HIS A 88 23.96 3.97 18.04
C HIS A 88 23.53 4.21 16.58
N PRO A 89 22.91 3.23 15.88
CA PRO A 89 22.52 3.39 14.47
C PRO A 89 21.54 4.55 14.24
N ASN A 90 20.68 4.85 15.21
CA ASN A 90 19.66 5.89 15.11
C ASN A 90 20.03 7.19 15.87
N ILE A 91 21.30 7.41 16.14
CA ILE A 91 21.87 8.69 16.61
C ILE A 91 22.94 9.09 15.60
N VAL A 92 22.93 10.35 15.16
CA VAL A 92 23.93 10.86 14.23
C VAL A 92 25.31 10.72 14.83
N LYS A 93 26.23 10.10 14.10
CA LYS A 93 27.58 9.78 14.57
C LYS A 93 28.44 11.03 14.65
N GLY A 94 28.97 11.33 15.83
CA GLY A 94 30.07 12.30 16.01
C GLY A 94 31.35 11.75 15.41
N LEU A 95 32.05 12.56 14.65
CA LEU A 95 33.27 12.21 13.92
C LEU A 95 34.42 13.12 14.39
N ASN A 96 35.66 12.64 14.22
CA ASN A 96 36.81 13.49 14.32
C ASN A 96 36.92 14.38 13.08
N LEU A 97 37.28 15.63 13.28
CA LEU A 97 37.47 16.56 12.18
C LEU A 97 38.68 16.10 11.36
N PRO A 98 38.55 15.87 10.04
CA PRO A 98 39.62 15.31 9.21
C PRO A 98 40.60 16.38 8.69
N PHE A 99 40.43 17.64 9.04
CA PHE A 99 41.28 18.78 8.66
C PHE A 99 41.28 19.83 9.75
N LYS A 100 42.26 20.75 9.74
CA LYS A 100 42.36 21.84 10.72
C LYS A 100 41.45 23.00 10.30
N HIS A 101 40.29 23.13 10.98
CA HIS A 101 39.34 24.21 10.72
C HIS A 101 39.75 25.48 11.48
N PRO A 102 39.67 26.71 10.86
CA PRO A 102 40.07 28.00 11.49
C PRO A 102 39.28 28.28 12.79
N ASP A 103 38.02 27.89 12.86
CA ASP A 103 37.15 28.12 14.02
C ASP A 103 37.23 27.02 15.08
N ASP A 104 38.09 26.01 14.93
CA ASP A 104 38.29 24.96 15.94
C ASP A 104 39.14 25.49 17.08
N LYS A 105 38.50 25.86 18.17
CA LYS A 105 39.13 26.43 19.37
C LYS A 105 39.01 25.46 20.53
N VAL A 106 40.02 25.37 21.37
CA VAL A 106 40.02 24.49 22.56
C VAL A 106 38.81 24.79 23.47
N ASP A 107 38.44 26.04 23.59
CA ASP A 107 37.35 26.51 24.45
C ASP A 107 35.94 26.35 23.86
N LEU A 108 35.84 26.21 22.54
CA LEU A 108 34.61 26.01 21.79
C LEU A 108 34.88 24.99 20.64
N PRO A 109 35.04 23.71 20.95
CA PRO A 109 35.36 22.71 19.95
C PRO A 109 34.23 22.57 18.94
N LEU A 110 34.59 22.31 17.67
CA LEU A 110 33.63 22.04 16.62
C LEU A 110 33.00 20.66 16.78
N LEU A 111 31.73 20.53 16.41
CA LEU A 111 31.07 19.25 16.33
C LEU A 111 31.01 18.78 14.86
N CYS A 112 31.91 17.85 14.50
CA CYS A 112 31.88 17.19 13.21
C CYS A 112 30.98 15.96 13.28
N MET A 113 30.12 15.79 12.28
CA MET A 113 29.10 14.72 12.23
C MET A 113 28.99 14.11 10.84
N GLU A 114 28.46 12.91 10.78
CA GLU A 114 27.99 12.33 9.52
C GLU A 114 26.89 13.19 8.89
N PHE A 115 26.86 13.25 7.55
CA PHE A 115 25.85 14.02 6.82
C PHE A 115 24.69 13.14 6.35
N CYS A 116 23.48 13.44 6.79
CA CYS A 116 22.24 12.76 6.40
C CYS A 116 21.59 13.49 5.20
N ARG A 117 21.40 12.77 4.09
CA ARG A 117 21.11 13.38 2.77
C ARG A 117 19.66 13.79 2.56
N LYS A 118 18.69 13.16 3.24
CA LYS A 118 17.25 13.29 2.94
C LYS A 118 16.54 14.40 3.75
N GLY A 119 17.29 15.19 4.50
CA GLY A 119 16.73 16.28 5.31
C GLY A 119 16.15 15.80 6.64
N ASP A 120 15.17 16.53 7.17
CA ASP A 120 14.58 16.30 8.47
C ASP A 120 13.11 15.87 8.39
N LEU A 121 12.61 15.24 9.46
CA LEU A 121 11.24 14.72 9.56
C LEU A 121 10.18 15.86 9.49
N ARG A 122 10.51 17.08 9.90
CA ARG A 122 9.61 18.24 9.75
C ARG A 122 9.29 18.50 8.28
N LYS A 123 10.27 18.37 7.38
CA LYS A 123 10.05 18.51 5.94
C LYS A 123 9.14 17.40 5.40
N VAL A 124 9.27 16.17 5.91
CA VAL A 124 8.37 15.07 5.55
C VAL A 124 6.94 15.36 6.01
N LEU A 125 6.75 15.78 7.27
CA LEU A 125 5.42 16.10 7.82
C LEU A 125 4.76 17.30 7.13
N ARG A 126 5.55 18.23 6.59
CA ARG A 126 5.02 19.40 5.87
C ARG A 126 4.53 19.10 4.46
N LYS A 127 4.83 17.95 3.90
CA LYS A 127 4.29 17.59 2.59
C LYS A 127 2.78 17.48 2.64
N VAL A 128 2.11 17.88 1.57
CA VAL A 128 0.63 17.89 1.49
C VAL A 128 0.07 16.49 1.66
N GLU A 129 0.73 15.50 1.07
CA GLU A 129 0.35 14.11 1.20
C GLU A 129 0.36 13.58 2.64
N ASN A 130 1.07 14.23 3.55
CA ASN A 130 1.20 13.85 4.95
C ASN A 130 0.37 14.75 5.89
N CYS A 131 -0.56 15.55 5.35
CA CYS A 131 -1.39 16.45 6.15
C CYS A 131 -2.28 15.72 7.19
N CYS A 132 -2.54 14.44 6.99
CA CYS A 132 -3.23 13.54 7.93
C CYS A 132 -2.31 12.39 8.42
N GLY A 133 -1.02 12.68 8.57
CA GLY A 133 0.01 11.73 8.99
C GLY A 133 0.70 11.00 7.83
N VAL A 134 1.85 10.45 8.12
CA VAL A 134 2.61 9.62 7.16
C VAL A 134 1.97 8.26 6.97
N GLY A 135 2.40 7.50 5.96
CA GLY A 135 1.98 6.13 5.75
C GLY A 135 2.37 5.21 6.92
N GLU A 136 1.58 4.16 7.17
CA GLU A 136 1.78 3.25 8.31
C GLU A 136 3.18 2.64 8.34
N LYS A 137 3.71 2.16 7.22
CA LYS A 137 5.06 1.58 7.14
C LYS A 137 6.14 2.59 7.54
N GLU A 138 6.02 3.82 7.08
CA GLU A 138 6.92 4.92 7.43
C GLU A 138 6.79 5.29 8.91
N ALA A 139 5.56 5.38 9.43
CA ALA A 139 5.31 5.64 10.85
C ALA A 139 5.96 4.59 11.75
N ILE A 140 5.81 3.30 11.42
CA ILE A 140 6.45 2.19 12.16
C ILE A 140 7.98 2.33 12.14
N SER A 141 8.59 2.66 11.00
CA SER A 141 10.04 2.84 10.88
C SER A 141 10.54 3.98 11.75
N VAL A 142 9.88 5.16 11.69
CA VAL A 142 10.22 6.31 12.54
C VAL A 142 10.10 5.95 14.02
N MET A 143 9.00 5.31 14.41
CA MET A 143 8.75 4.93 15.80
C MET A 143 9.80 3.94 16.32
N LYS A 144 10.17 2.92 15.53
CA LYS A 144 11.21 1.94 15.88
C LYS A 144 12.56 2.62 16.07
N ASP A 145 12.99 3.39 15.09
CA ASP A 145 14.31 4.02 15.09
C ASP A 145 14.47 5.02 16.24
N ILE A 146 13.46 5.88 16.44
CA ILE A 146 13.54 6.94 17.45
C ILE A 146 13.34 6.40 18.87
N SER A 147 12.43 5.45 19.08
CA SER A 147 12.30 4.83 20.41
C SER A 147 13.59 4.09 20.81
N SER A 148 14.23 3.37 19.88
CA SER A 148 15.51 2.69 20.12
C SER A 148 16.62 3.68 20.49
N ALA A 149 16.69 4.84 19.81
CA ALA A 149 17.65 5.89 20.14
C ALA A 149 17.42 6.48 21.54
N ILE A 150 16.16 6.74 21.92
CA ILE A 150 15.82 7.32 23.23
C ILE A 150 16.04 6.29 24.35
N GLU A 151 15.68 5.04 24.14
CA GLU A 151 15.95 3.95 25.07
C GLU A 151 17.46 3.80 25.34
N TYR A 152 18.29 3.88 24.28
CA TYR A 152 19.73 3.88 24.40
C TYR A 152 20.26 5.11 25.17
N LEU A 153 19.74 6.32 24.95
CA LEU A 153 20.10 7.50 25.72
C LEU A 153 19.78 7.31 27.21
N HIS A 154 18.56 6.83 27.51
CA HIS A 154 18.11 6.62 28.90
C HIS A 154 18.91 5.53 29.62
N SER A 155 19.31 4.45 28.92
CA SER A 155 20.22 3.44 29.48
C SER A 155 21.62 3.97 29.79
N ASN A 156 22.03 5.06 29.11
CA ASN A 156 23.27 5.79 29.40
C ASN A 156 23.05 6.99 30.36
N ASN A 157 21.90 7.05 31.06
CA ASN A 157 21.52 8.12 31.97
C ASN A 157 21.44 9.51 31.30
N ILE A 158 21.17 9.58 30.00
CA ILE A 158 21.06 10.82 29.26
C ILE A 158 19.58 11.07 28.90
N THR A 159 19.07 12.26 29.24
CA THR A 159 17.72 12.72 28.84
C THR A 159 17.87 13.75 27.72
N HIS A 160 17.13 13.61 26.62
CA HIS A 160 17.26 14.44 25.41
C HIS A 160 16.68 15.85 25.58
N ARG A 161 15.45 15.99 26.08
CA ARG A 161 14.69 17.21 26.42
C ARG A 161 14.27 18.14 25.27
N ASP A 162 14.65 17.86 24.03
CA ASP A 162 14.24 18.63 22.83
C ASP A 162 13.85 17.71 21.66
N LEU A 163 13.02 16.69 21.95
CA LEU A 163 12.49 15.80 20.92
C LEU A 163 11.45 16.54 20.08
N LYS A 164 11.70 16.62 18.78
CA LYS A 164 10.83 17.26 17.79
C LYS A 164 11.20 16.78 16.37
N PRO A 165 10.31 16.93 15.38
CA PRO A 165 10.59 16.48 14.00
C PRO A 165 11.83 17.13 13.36
N GLU A 166 12.16 18.36 13.75
CA GLU A 166 13.34 19.07 13.25
C GLU A 166 14.66 18.42 13.70
N ASN A 167 14.64 17.70 14.82
CA ASN A 167 15.81 17.04 15.38
C ASN A 167 15.92 15.57 14.98
N ILE A 168 15.14 15.13 13.98
CA ILE A 168 15.19 13.81 13.39
C ILE A 168 15.56 13.96 11.92
N VAL A 169 16.70 13.43 11.53
CA VAL A 169 17.19 13.45 10.14
C VAL A 169 17.08 12.09 9.48
N LEU A 170 16.97 12.10 8.15
CA LEU A 170 16.80 10.92 7.33
C LEU A 170 18.09 10.59 6.58
N GLN A 171 18.55 9.36 6.76
CA GLN A 171 19.66 8.78 6.02
C GLN A 171 19.15 7.70 5.09
N ASP A 172 19.64 7.70 3.86
CA ASP A 172 19.33 6.71 2.84
C ASP A 172 20.57 5.84 2.61
N GLU A 173 20.44 4.55 2.89
CA GLU A 173 21.46 3.54 2.64
C GLU A 173 20.85 2.38 1.86
N ARG A 174 21.23 2.25 0.58
CA ARG A 174 20.75 1.17 -0.31
C ARG A 174 19.21 1.08 -0.37
N ASP A 175 18.57 2.23 -0.59
CA ASP A 175 17.10 2.38 -0.66
C ASP A 175 16.34 2.12 0.65
N ILE A 176 17.07 1.91 1.75
CA ILE A 176 16.47 1.83 3.09
C ILE A 176 16.67 3.17 3.79
N ILE A 177 15.54 3.76 4.20
CA ILE A 177 15.56 5.01 4.97
C ILE A 177 15.66 4.68 6.45
N SER A 178 16.67 5.21 7.13
CA SER A 178 16.82 5.20 8.57
C SER A 178 16.65 6.59 9.16
N TYR A 179 16.08 6.66 10.36
CA TYR A 179 15.83 7.90 11.08
C TYR A 179 16.82 8.04 12.22
N LYS A 180 17.47 9.20 12.31
CA LYS A 180 18.54 9.44 13.29
C LYS A 180 18.29 10.72 14.09
N LEU A 181 18.49 10.65 15.39
CA LEU A 181 18.46 11.83 16.27
C LEU A 181 19.70 12.71 16.07
N ILE A 182 19.48 14.02 16.10
CA ILE A 182 20.51 15.07 16.15
C ILE A 182 20.26 15.97 17.36
N ASP A 183 21.23 16.84 17.64
CA ASP A 183 21.14 17.97 18.56
C ASP A 183 20.90 17.56 20.04
N LEU A 184 21.97 17.09 20.67
CA LEU A 184 22.03 16.81 22.10
C LEU A 184 22.40 18.07 22.95
N GLY A 185 22.28 19.28 22.37
CA GLY A 185 22.64 20.53 23.03
C GLY A 185 21.83 20.84 24.29
N TYR A 186 20.74 20.15 24.47
CA TYR A 186 19.91 20.22 25.67
C TYR A 186 19.93 18.94 26.51
N ALA A 187 20.68 17.93 26.08
CA ALA A 187 20.83 16.69 26.83
C ALA A 187 21.46 16.96 28.20
N LYS A 188 21.02 16.21 29.21
CA LYS A 188 21.54 16.29 30.57
C LYS A 188 21.73 14.89 31.14
N GLU A 189 22.88 14.67 31.81
CA GLU A 189 23.11 13.45 32.58
C GLU A 189 22.30 13.49 33.87
N LEU A 190 21.69 12.36 34.24
CA LEU A 190 20.94 12.19 35.48
C LEU A 190 21.94 12.16 36.63
N GLY A 191 21.83 13.08 37.57
CA GLY A 191 22.76 13.23 38.69
C GLY A 191 23.27 14.66 38.93
N GLU A 192 23.23 15.52 37.91
CA GLU A 192 23.44 16.94 38.12
C GLU A 192 22.12 17.58 38.62
N ASP A 193 22.22 18.60 39.52
CA ASP A 193 21.06 19.28 40.10
C ASP A 193 19.93 19.56 39.11
N SER A 194 18.86 18.78 39.26
CA SER A 194 17.68 18.82 38.35
C SER A 194 16.83 20.09 38.53
N THR A 195 17.25 21.02 39.40
CA THR A 195 16.50 22.25 39.73
C THR A 195 16.86 23.48 38.90
N SER A 196 17.98 23.50 38.15
CA SER A 196 18.34 24.66 37.30
C SER A 196 17.71 24.58 35.92
N GLY A 197 16.39 24.74 35.87
CA GLY A 197 15.61 24.75 34.63
C GLY A 197 15.72 26.08 33.90
N SER A 198 16.68 26.24 32.97
CA SER A 198 16.43 27.15 31.88
C SER A 198 15.33 26.54 31.00
N LEU A 199 14.33 27.34 30.61
CA LEU A 199 13.29 26.94 29.66
C LEU A 199 13.97 26.55 28.35
N VAL A 200 14.00 25.26 28.06
CA VAL A 200 14.80 24.64 27.03
C VAL A 200 13.91 23.76 26.18
N GLY A 201 14.07 23.82 24.85
CA GLY A 201 13.33 23.04 23.89
C GLY A 201 12.26 23.83 23.14
N THR A 202 11.73 23.22 22.10
CA THR A 202 10.62 23.78 21.35
C THR A 202 9.34 23.63 22.15
N LEU A 203 8.77 24.74 22.57
CA LEU A 203 7.67 24.81 23.53
C LEU A 203 6.48 23.87 23.24
N ASN A 204 6.27 23.52 21.99
CA ASN A 204 5.13 22.71 21.56
C ASN A 204 5.25 21.19 21.89
N TYR A 205 6.45 20.70 22.18
CA TYR A 205 6.73 19.30 22.51
C TYR A 205 7.17 19.09 23.95
N ILE A 206 7.38 20.20 24.68
CA ILE A 206 7.94 20.17 26.03
C ILE A 206 6.95 19.57 27.03
N ALA A 207 7.48 18.81 27.99
CA ALA A 207 6.67 18.27 29.06
C ALA A 207 6.24 19.37 30.07
N PRO A 208 5.04 19.26 30.67
CA PRO A 208 4.48 20.28 31.56
C PRO A 208 5.42 20.70 32.67
N GLU A 209 6.06 19.75 33.35
CA GLU A 209 6.94 20.00 34.49
C GLU A 209 8.17 20.86 34.14
N LEU A 210 8.64 20.81 32.89
CA LEU A 210 9.75 21.68 32.46
C LEU A 210 9.33 23.15 32.35
N LEU A 211 8.06 23.43 31.99
CA LEU A 211 7.52 24.80 31.91
C LEU A 211 7.40 25.44 33.29
N TRP A 212 7.02 24.63 34.30
CA TRP A 212 6.84 25.12 35.68
C TRP A 212 8.07 24.93 36.56
N LYS A 213 9.26 24.66 35.95
CA LYS A 213 10.54 24.52 36.64
C LYS A 213 10.49 23.53 37.81
N GLN A 214 9.74 22.45 37.67
CA GLN A 214 9.67 21.37 38.64
C GLN A 214 10.85 20.40 38.49
N THR A 215 11.07 19.55 39.46
CA THR A 215 11.99 18.44 39.32
C THR A 215 11.49 17.49 38.23
N TYR A 216 12.39 17.01 37.40
CA TYR A 216 12.05 16.17 36.26
C TYR A 216 12.95 14.90 36.21
N SER A 217 12.50 13.90 35.50
CA SER A 217 13.22 12.67 35.16
C SER A 217 13.24 12.47 33.64
N CYS A 218 13.77 11.34 33.19
CA CYS A 218 13.70 10.96 31.76
C CYS A 218 12.26 10.87 31.22
N SER A 219 11.23 10.88 32.08
CA SER A 219 9.81 10.88 31.66
C SER A 219 9.40 12.11 30.85
N VAL A 220 10.20 13.19 30.84
CA VAL A 220 9.96 14.34 29.95
C VAL A 220 10.09 13.94 28.49
N ASP A 221 10.99 13.03 28.15
CA ASP A 221 11.13 12.50 26.79
C ASP A 221 9.94 11.61 26.38
N TYR A 222 9.32 10.89 27.35
CA TYR A 222 8.10 10.10 27.06
C TYR A 222 6.96 10.98 26.61
N TRP A 223 6.76 12.15 27.24
CA TRP A 223 5.78 13.13 26.81
C TRP A 223 6.08 13.63 25.40
N SER A 224 7.33 14.01 25.14
CA SER A 224 7.75 14.54 23.84
C SER A 224 7.61 13.49 22.74
N LEU A 225 7.92 12.20 23.01
CA LEU A 225 7.66 11.07 22.11
C LEU A 225 6.16 10.93 21.82
N GLY A 226 5.32 11.05 22.85
CA GLY A 226 3.87 11.00 22.68
C GLY A 226 3.34 12.09 21.74
N ILE A 227 3.75 13.34 21.95
CA ILE A 227 3.39 14.47 21.06
C ILE A 227 3.91 14.23 19.64
N LEU A 228 5.18 13.83 19.49
CA LEU A 228 5.83 13.59 18.21
C LEU A 228 5.15 12.47 17.41
N PHE A 229 4.90 11.33 18.04
CA PHE A 229 4.31 10.17 17.35
C PHE A 229 2.82 10.37 17.07
N TYR A 230 2.11 11.14 17.90
CA TYR A 230 0.75 11.55 17.57
C TYR A 230 0.72 12.44 16.32
N GLU A 231 1.61 13.45 16.24
CA GLU A 231 1.74 14.30 15.05
C GLU A 231 2.17 13.48 13.82
N LEU A 232 3.06 12.53 13.98
CA LEU A 232 3.52 11.63 12.92
C LEU A 232 2.35 10.89 12.24
N VAL A 233 1.38 10.40 13.03
CA VAL A 233 0.28 9.58 12.54
C VAL A 233 -1.00 10.35 12.20
N THR A 234 -1.08 11.63 12.58
CA THR A 234 -2.26 12.47 12.31
C THR A 234 -1.95 13.74 11.50
N GLY A 235 -0.69 14.11 11.37
CA GLY A 235 -0.25 15.38 10.79
C GLY A 235 -0.47 16.61 11.70
N THR A 236 -1.00 16.41 12.92
CA THR A 236 -1.24 17.50 13.90
C THR A 236 -0.89 17.07 15.31
N ARG A 237 -0.52 18.03 16.15
CA ARG A 237 -0.26 17.78 17.58
C ARG A 237 -1.55 17.40 18.31
N PRO A 238 -1.48 16.59 19.39
CA PRO A 238 -2.68 16.07 20.07
C PRO A 238 -3.48 17.13 20.80
N PHE A 239 -2.82 18.14 21.37
CA PHE A 239 -3.47 19.08 22.27
C PHE A 239 -3.54 20.47 21.67
N LEU A 240 -4.75 20.93 21.36
CA LEU A 240 -5.07 22.29 20.88
C LEU A 240 -4.07 22.80 19.82
N PRO A 241 -3.86 22.06 18.73
CA PRO A 241 -2.75 22.29 17.77
C PRO A 241 -2.75 23.68 17.15
N LYS A 242 -3.89 24.37 17.12
CA LYS A 242 -4.08 25.71 16.56
C LYS A 242 -3.77 26.83 17.55
N MET A 243 -3.60 26.53 18.83
CA MET A 243 -3.18 27.54 19.81
C MET A 243 -1.68 27.80 19.73
N GLN A 244 -1.32 29.03 19.41
CA GLN A 244 0.09 29.43 19.21
C GLN A 244 0.88 29.52 20.53
N HIS A 245 0.26 30.00 21.60
CA HIS A 245 0.93 30.20 22.89
C HIS A 245 0.91 28.94 23.75
N THR A 246 2.05 28.34 23.95
CA THR A 246 2.22 27.08 24.69
C THR A 246 1.67 27.13 26.10
N MET A 247 1.91 28.19 26.86
CA MET A 247 1.38 28.35 28.21
C MET A 247 -0.15 28.31 28.24
N SER A 248 -0.80 28.91 27.23
CA SER A 248 -2.26 28.95 27.18
C SER A 248 -2.86 27.55 26.95
N TRP A 249 -2.37 26.80 25.95
CA TRP A 249 -2.93 25.47 25.70
C TRP A 249 -2.62 24.49 26.81
N MET A 250 -1.46 24.57 27.46
CA MET A 250 -1.09 23.73 28.60
C MET A 250 -2.02 23.97 29.80
N GLN A 251 -2.39 25.19 30.10
CA GLN A 251 -3.37 25.49 31.18
C GLN A 251 -4.73 24.82 30.92
N HIS A 252 -5.17 24.79 29.67
CA HIS A 252 -6.43 24.16 29.29
C HIS A 252 -6.43 22.64 29.46
N ILE A 253 -5.28 21.97 29.30
CA ILE A 253 -5.20 20.50 29.39
C ILE A 253 -4.78 20.00 30.77
N ARG A 254 -4.55 20.88 31.75
CA ARG A 254 -4.10 20.51 33.10
C ARG A 254 -4.99 19.45 33.77
N ASN A 255 -6.30 19.50 33.50
CA ASN A 255 -7.28 18.61 34.10
C ASN A 255 -7.65 17.41 33.21
N LYS A 256 -6.80 17.07 32.21
CA LYS A 256 -7.03 15.88 31.38
C LYS A 256 -7.05 14.61 32.24
N ARG A 257 -7.93 13.67 31.87
CA ARG A 257 -8.01 12.35 32.49
C ARG A 257 -6.94 11.41 31.96
N TYR A 258 -6.80 10.23 32.56
CA TYR A 258 -5.88 9.19 32.12
C TYR A 258 -6.10 8.84 30.63
N ASP A 259 -7.35 8.60 30.25
CA ASP A 259 -7.72 8.15 28.91
C ASP A 259 -7.70 9.26 27.85
N ASP A 260 -7.60 10.53 28.23
CA ASP A 260 -7.61 11.64 27.27
C ASP A 260 -6.26 11.74 26.58
N ILE A 261 -6.21 11.42 25.28
CA ILE A 261 -4.98 11.45 24.47
C ILE A 261 -4.93 12.67 23.54
N CYS A 262 -6.02 13.40 23.37
CA CYS A 262 -6.06 14.63 22.58
C CYS A 262 -7.07 15.64 23.17
N ALA A 263 -7.00 16.89 22.68
CA ALA A 263 -7.95 17.94 23.00
C ALA A 263 -8.08 18.92 21.83
N PHE A 264 -9.31 19.37 21.57
CA PHE A 264 -9.62 20.34 20.51
C PHE A 264 -10.69 21.34 20.98
N LYS A 265 -10.80 22.47 20.28
CA LYS A 265 -11.88 23.43 20.53
C LYS A 265 -13.14 23.04 19.76
N SER A 266 -14.27 23.00 20.45
CA SER A 266 -15.58 22.84 19.85
C SER A 266 -16.54 23.85 20.46
N LYS A 267 -17.15 24.71 19.64
CA LYS A 267 -18.06 25.78 20.08
C LYS A 267 -17.45 26.62 21.23
N GLY A 268 -16.19 26.99 21.13
CA GLY A 268 -15.47 27.81 22.12
C GLY A 268 -15.02 27.06 23.39
N LYS A 269 -15.41 25.82 23.59
CA LYS A 269 -15.02 24.98 24.74
C LYS A 269 -13.95 23.98 24.35
N VAL A 270 -13.08 23.61 25.31
CA VAL A 270 -12.11 22.54 25.15
C VAL A 270 -12.80 21.20 25.39
N VAL A 271 -12.67 20.31 24.40
CA VAL A 271 -13.21 18.95 24.45
C VAL A 271 -12.03 17.99 24.40
N PHE A 272 -12.02 17.03 25.32
CA PHE A 272 -11.02 15.97 25.36
C PHE A 272 -11.47 14.75 24.52
N GLY A 273 -10.52 14.07 23.89
CA GLY A 273 -10.75 12.87 23.12
C GLY A 273 -9.90 11.70 23.62
N GLN A 274 -10.50 10.51 23.60
CA GLN A 274 -9.90 9.25 24.03
C GLN A 274 -9.41 8.42 22.83
N ASP A 275 -9.63 8.94 21.64
CA ASP A 275 -9.26 8.33 20.38
C ASP A 275 -8.37 9.27 19.54
N ILE A 276 -7.70 8.74 18.52
CA ILE A 276 -6.94 9.54 17.56
C ILE A 276 -7.92 10.40 16.77
N ALA A 277 -7.78 11.72 16.88
CA ALA A 277 -8.66 12.67 16.21
C ALA A 277 -8.39 12.76 14.71
N GLY A 278 -9.45 12.67 13.92
CA GLY A 278 -9.41 12.85 12.46
C GLY A 278 -8.92 11.62 11.69
N PRO A 279 -8.83 11.75 10.35
CA PRO A 279 -8.37 10.67 9.51
C PRO A 279 -6.87 10.38 9.72
N THR A 280 -6.50 9.12 9.55
CA THR A 280 -5.11 8.63 9.66
C THR A 280 -4.86 7.50 8.68
N ASN A 281 -3.60 7.32 8.28
CA ASN A 281 -3.19 6.21 7.41
C ASN A 281 -2.96 4.89 8.17
N LEU A 282 -3.26 4.84 9.47
CA LEU A 282 -3.08 3.65 10.28
C LEU A 282 -4.16 2.60 10.01
N SER A 283 -3.76 1.33 10.02
CA SER A 283 -4.68 0.21 10.14
C SER A 283 -5.44 0.27 11.47
N LYS A 284 -6.66 -0.30 11.50
CA LYS A 284 -7.48 -0.33 12.71
C LYS A 284 -6.74 -0.98 13.88
N ASN A 285 -5.99 -2.06 13.60
CA ASN A 285 -5.25 -2.80 14.62
C ASN A 285 -4.13 -1.95 15.23
N LEU A 286 -3.29 -1.34 14.41
CA LEU A 286 -2.20 -0.49 14.90
C LEU A 286 -2.74 0.76 15.61
N ARG A 287 -3.79 1.39 15.06
CA ARG A 287 -4.44 2.54 15.69
C ARG A 287 -4.92 2.24 17.10
N ASN A 288 -5.64 1.14 17.31
CA ASN A 288 -6.15 0.77 18.62
C ASN A 288 -5.00 0.52 19.64
N LYS A 289 -3.95 -0.16 19.21
CA LYS A 289 -2.79 -0.42 20.08
C LYS A 289 -2.01 0.86 20.43
N LEU A 290 -1.86 1.77 19.45
CA LEU A 290 -1.21 3.06 19.69
C LEU A 290 -2.04 3.96 20.62
N ILE A 291 -3.35 3.90 20.61
CA ILE A 291 -4.19 4.61 21.58
C ILE A 291 -3.82 4.20 23.03
N GLU A 292 -3.67 2.91 23.29
CA GLU A 292 -3.26 2.43 24.62
C GLU A 292 -1.85 2.92 24.98
N TRP A 293 -0.92 2.93 24.03
CA TRP A 293 0.40 3.49 24.25
C TRP A 293 0.36 4.99 24.53
N PHE A 294 -0.45 5.78 23.79
CA PHE A 294 -0.61 7.21 24.01
C PHE A 294 -1.19 7.53 25.40
N LYS A 295 -2.11 6.70 25.91
CA LYS A 295 -2.62 6.83 27.28
C LYS A 295 -1.50 6.74 28.32
N VAL A 296 -0.52 5.88 28.10
CA VAL A 296 0.61 5.68 29.00
C VAL A 296 1.61 6.85 28.95
N VAL A 297 1.97 7.34 27.75
CA VAL A 297 3.05 8.34 27.60
C VAL A 297 2.56 9.79 27.71
N LEU A 298 1.28 10.07 27.48
CA LEU A 298 0.70 11.42 27.57
C LEU A 298 0.08 11.72 28.95
N GLN A 299 0.56 11.04 30.01
CA GLN A 299 0.14 11.35 31.36
C GLN A 299 0.64 12.71 31.82
N TRP A 300 -0.26 13.52 32.41
CA TRP A 300 0.12 14.83 32.95
C TRP A 300 1.10 14.71 34.09
N ASP A 301 0.83 13.81 35.05
CA ASP A 301 1.68 13.54 36.19
C ASP A 301 2.95 12.79 35.76
N PRO A 302 4.17 13.41 35.90
CA PRO A 302 5.42 12.77 35.50
C PRO A 302 5.75 11.50 36.27
N LYS A 303 5.19 11.33 37.48
CA LYS A 303 5.39 10.12 38.30
C LYS A 303 4.62 8.92 37.77
N LYS A 304 3.47 9.15 37.11
CA LYS A 304 2.62 8.12 36.49
C LYS A 304 2.97 7.89 35.03
N ARG A 305 3.58 8.88 34.37
CA ARG A 305 3.90 8.85 32.95
C ARG A 305 4.86 7.71 32.61
N GLY A 306 4.51 6.94 31.60
CA GLY A 306 5.32 5.83 31.12
C GLY A 306 5.27 4.57 31.97
N LYS A 307 4.36 4.50 32.96
CA LYS A 307 4.29 3.40 33.93
C LYS A 307 2.94 2.71 33.90
N GLN A 308 2.96 1.42 34.18
CA GLN A 308 1.79 0.63 34.57
C GLN A 308 1.94 0.15 36.01
N TYR A 309 0.81 -0.03 36.65
CA TYR A 309 0.74 -0.46 38.04
C TYR A 309 0.09 -1.85 38.09
N GLU A 310 0.85 -2.85 38.44
CA GLU A 310 0.37 -4.22 38.63
C GLU A 310 0.67 -4.66 40.04
N SER A 311 -0.34 -5.11 40.77
CA SER A 311 -0.20 -5.64 42.15
C SER A 311 0.58 -4.71 43.09
N GLY A 312 0.42 -3.39 42.99
CA GLY A 312 1.09 -2.39 43.79
C GLY A 312 2.53 -2.04 43.36
N ILE A 313 3.05 -2.69 42.31
CA ILE A 313 4.39 -2.44 41.77
C ILE A 313 4.25 -1.56 40.52
N SER A 314 5.04 -0.48 40.48
CA SER A 314 5.06 0.40 39.29
C SER A 314 6.24 0.00 38.38
N LYS A 315 5.94 -0.36 37.13
CA LYS A 315 6.92 -0.70 36.08
C LYS A 315 6.91 0.32 34.99
N VAL A 316 8.08 0.73 34.48
CA VAL A 316 8.19 1.53 33.24
C VAL A 316 7.96 0.60 32.06
N VAL A 317 6.96 0.91 31.23
CA VAL A 317 6.54 0.03 30.12
C VAL A 317 6.59 0.70 28.74
N VAL A 318 7.07 1.94 28.66
CA VAL A 318 7.03 2.77 27.43
C VAL A 318 7.62 2.05 26.23
N PHE A 319 8.85 1.56 26.35
CA PHE A 319 9.56 0.94 25.24
C PHE A 319 9.12 -0.51 25.04
N GLU A 320 8.96 -1.29 26.10
CA GLU A 320 8.48 -2.67 26.05
C GLU A 320 7.12 -2.76 25.33
N LEU A 321 6.15 -1.92 25.74
CA LEU A 321 4.84 -1.87 25.12
C LEU A 321 4.93 -1.45 23.65
N LEU A 322 5.71 -0.41 23.33
CA LEU A 322 5.88 0.05 21.96
C LEU A 322 6.56 -1.02 21.07
N HIS A 323 7.62 -1.65 21.55
CA HIS A 323 8.30 -2.74 20.84
C HIS A 323 7.34 -3.91 20.56
N SER A 324 6.53 -4.29 21.54
CA SER A 324 5.49 -5.31 21.38
C SER A 324 4.49 -4.94 20.28
N ILE A 325 4.03 -3.69 20.25
CA ILE A 325 3.11 -3.17 19.22
C ILE A 325 3.77 -3.20 17.83
N LEU A 326 5.00 -2.69 17.73
CA LEU A 326 5.69 -2.52 16.46
C LEU A 326 6.38 -3.80 15.95
N SER A 327 6.51 -4.86 16.77
CA SER A 327 7.06 -6.16 16.35
C SER A 327 6.10 -6.94 15.47
N LYS A 328 4.80 -6.68 15.58
CA LYS A 328 3.77 -7.34 14.79
C LYS A 328 3.83 -6.89 13.33
N GLN A 329 3.66 -7.84 12.43
CA GLN A 329 3.59 -7.56 11.01
C GLN A 329 2.14 -7.49 10.55
N ILE A 330 1.84 -6.52 9.70
CA ILE A 330 0.50 -6.29 9.18
C ILE A 330 0.53 -6.58 7.69
N VAL A 331 -0.34 -7.50 7.27
CA VAL A 331 -0.64 -7.78 5.87
C VAL A 331 -1.91 -7.04 5.49
N ARG A 332 -1.87 -6.36 4.36
CA ARG A 332 -3.01 -5.67 3.77
C ARG A 332 -3.58 -6.53 2.65
N VAL A 333 -4.84 -6.90 2.75
CA VAL A 333 -5.53 -7.70 1.75
C VAL A 333 -6.58 -6.84 1.06
N PHE A 334 -6.40 -6.60 -0.23
CA PHE A 334 -7.42 -5.97 -1.05
C PHE A 334 -8.46 -7.00 -1.42
N VAL A 335 -9.68 -6.82 -0.92
CA VAL A 335 -10.84 -7.67 -1.22
C VAL A 335 -11.48 -7.19 -2.49
N ALA A 336 -11.18 -7.85 -3.60
CA ALA A 336 -11.56 -7.38 -4.93
C ALA A 336 -13.08 -7.27 -5.10
N SER A 337 -13.85 -8.26 -4.59
CA SER A 337 -15.32 -8.26 -4.65
C SER A 337 -16.02 -7.20 -3.79
N MET A 338 -15.32 -6.60 -2.84
CA MET A 338 -15.88 -5.59 -1.91
C MET A 338 -15.26 -4.21 -2.07
N TYR A 339 -14.29 -4.03 -2.98
CA TYR A 339 -13.57 -2.77 -3.17
C TYR A 339 -13.02 -2.20 -1.86
N LYS A 340 -12.46 -3.03 -1.01
CA LYS A 340 -11.96 -2.57 0.29
C LYS A 340 -10.65 -3.25 0.68
N ILE A 341 -9.87 -2.60 1.54
CA ILE A 341 -8.66 -3.15 2.13
C ILE A 341 -8.98 -3.59 3.56
N ASN A 342 -8.70 -4.85 3.87
CA ASN A 342 -8.66 -5.37 5.22
C ASN A 342 -7.21 -5.57 5.66
N THR A 343 -6.96 -5.50 6.95
CA THR A 343 -5.62 -5.64 7.52
C THR A 343 -5.61 -6.75 8.55
N TYR A 344 -4.63 -7.64 8.43
CA TYR A 344 -4.48 -8.79 9.31
C TYR A 344 -3.10 -8.75 9.96
N GLU A 345 -3.08 -9.02 11.26
CA GLU A 345 -1.85 -9.14 12.03
C GLU A 345 -1.34 -10.57 11.90
N ILE A 346 -0.09 -10.70 11.50
CA ILE A 346 0.59 -11.97 11.30
C ILE A 346 1.92 -12.01 12.04
N ASP A 347 2.44 -13.20 12.24
CA ASP A 347 3.77 -13.43 12.80
C ASP A 347 4.61 -14.36 11.92
N SER A 348 5.80 -14.72 12.39
CA SER A 348 6.74 -15.57 11.65
C SER A 348 6.26 -17.01 11.44
N THR A 349 5.22 -17.45 12.15
CA THR A 349 4.68 -18.81 12.08
C THR A 349 3.39 -18.89 11.27
N THR A 350 2.73 -17.78 11.01
CA THR A 350 1.44 -17.69 10.30
C THR A 350 1.54 -18.27 8.89
N LYS A 351 0.67 -19.22 8.57
CA LYS A 351 0.58 -19.88 7.25
C LYS A 351 -0.49 -19.21 6.38
N ILE A 352 -0.53 -19.58 5.12
CA ILE A 352 -1.55 -19.11 4.17
C ILE A 352 -2.95 -19.49 4.66
N THR A 353 -3.14 -20.72 5.12
CA THR A 353 -4.42 -21.22 5.67
C THR A 353 -4.91 -20.42 6.86
N ASP A 354 -3.99 -19.99 7.75
CA ASP A 354 -4.35 -19.16 8.89
C ASP A 354 -4.89 -17.80 8.42
N LEU A 355 -4.23 -17.19 7.42
CA LEU A 355 -4.71 -15.94 6.81
C LEU A 355 -6.07 -16.15 6.11
N GLN A 356 -6.23 -17.23 5.36
CA GLN A 356 -7.50 -17.55 4.69
C GLN A 356 -8.65 -17.72 5.68
N TYR A 357 -8.38 -18.35 6.83
CA TYR A 357 -9.35 -18.48 7.92
C TYR A 357 -9.70 -17.12 8.54
N MET A 358 -8.71 -16.24 8.76
CA MET A 358 -8.98 -14.88 9.24
C MET A 358 -9.84 -14.09 8.24
N ILE A 359 -9.58 -14.25 6.93
CA ILE A 359 -10.35 -13.64 5.85
C ILE A 359 -11.79 -14.16 5.86
N GLU A 360 -12.01 -15.50 5.93
CA GLU A 360 -13.33 -16.10 6.01
C GLU A 360 -14.14 -15.56 7.16
N LYS A 361 -13.54 -15.48 8.35
CA LYS A 361 -14.18 -14.96 9.56
C LYS A 361 -14.56 -13.48 9.47
N ASP A 362 -13.79 -12.68 8.73
CA ASP A 362 -13.96 -11.21 8.67
C ASP A 362 -14.91 -10.76 7.53
N ILE A 363 -14.95 -11.50 6.42
CA ILE A 363 -15.67 -11.09 5.21
C ILE A 363 -16.60 -12.16 4.63
N ASP A 364 -16.74 -13.31 5.30
CA ASP A 364 -17.67 -14.40 4.95
C ASP A 364 -17.46 -14.97 3.53
N ILE A 365 -16.19 -15.06 3.10
CA ILE A 365 -15.80 -15.79 1.90
C ILE A 365 -15.17 -17.12 2.33
N PRO A 366 -15.81 -18.29 2.06
CA PRO A 366 -15.28 -19.60 2.43
C PRO A 366 -13.89 -19.87 1.84
N ILE A 367 -13.02 -20.56 2.56
CA ILE A 367 -11.64 -20.82 2.15
C ILE A 367 -11.55 -21.43 0.75
N ASN A 368 -12.42 -22.40 0.45
CA ASN A 368 -12.48 -23.08 -0.86
C ASN A 368 -12.94 -22.16 -2.01
N GLN A 369 -13.51 -21.01 -1.70
CA GLN A 369 -13.90 -19.97 -2.66
C GLN A 369 -12.89 -18.82 -2.73
N GLN A 370 -11.79 -18.86 -1.97
CA GLN A 370 -10.77 -17.82 -1.98
C GLN A 370 -9.65 -18.18 -2.97
N THR A 371 -9.33 -17.28 -3.89
CA THR A 371 -8.04 -17.23 -4.59
C THR A 371 -7.23 -16.08 -4.02
N LEU A 372 -6.16 -16.42 -3.30
CA LEU A 372 -5.25 -15.45 -2.70
C LEU A 372 -4.02 -15.30 -3.60
N THR A 373 -3.64 -14.06 -3.90
CA THR A 373 -2.44 -13.75 -4.70
C THR A 373 -1.54 -12.76 -3.98
N ASP A 374 -0.24 -12.81 -4.29
CA ASP A 374 0.68 -11.75 -3.90
C ASP A 374 0.44 -10.47 -4.74
N TYR A 375 1.24 -9.44 -4.45
CA TYR A 375 1.16 -8.16 -5.18
C TYR A 375 1.42 -8.30 -6.68
N PHE A 376 2.13 -9.32 -7.12
CA PHE A 376 2.46 -9.55 -8.53
C PHE A 376 1.49 -10.50 -9.25
N GLY A 377 0.41 -10.90 -8.59
CA GLY A 377 -0.61 -11.79 -9.15
C GLY A 377 -0.26 -13.28 -9.07
N LYS A 378 0.86 -13.65 -8.42
CA LYS A 378 1.21 -15.05 -8.18
C LYS A 378 0.24 -15.65 -7.16
N ILE A 379 -0.42 -16.75 -7.52
CA ILE A 379 -1.29 -17.48 -6.61
C ILE A 379 -0.47 -18.04 -5.44
N LEU A 380 -0.94 -17.76 -4.23
CA LEU A 380 -0.37 -18.32 -3.02
C LEU A 380 -1.03 -19.69 -2.78
N ILE A 381 -0.22 -20.75 -2.88
CA ILE A 381 -0.67 -22.13 -2.74
C ILE A 381 -0.32 -22.59 -1.32
N GLU A 382 -1.25 -23.30 -0.71
CA GLU A 382 -1.06 -23.91 0.61
C GLU A 382 0.19 -24.79 0.63
N ASN A 383 1.09 -24.49 1.55
CA ASN A 383 2.24 -25.31 1.87
C ASN A 383 2.58 -25.15 3.36
N GLN A 384 3.55 -25.92 3.87
CA GLN A 384 3.95 -25.86 5.27
C GLN A 384 4.81 -24.63 5.62
N ALA A 385 5.23 -23.84 4.62
CA ALA A 385 6.09 -22.69 4.85
C ALA A 385 5.30 -21.48 5.41
N PRO A 386 5.91 -20.68 6.29
CA PRO A 386 5.31 -19.45 6.77
C PRO A 386 4.97 -18.47 5.63
N LEU A 387 3.86 -17.76 5.75
CA LEU A 387 3.39 -16.78 4.76
C LEU A 387 4.47 -15.76 4.41
N LEU A 388 5.17 -15.23 5.41
CA LEU A 388 6.23 -14.21 5.23
C LEU A 388 7.40 -14.67 4.35
N SER A 389 7.66 -15.97 4.28
CA SER A 389 8.70 -16.51 3.40
C SER A 389 8.26 -16.62 1.93
N GLN A 390 6.97 -16.51 1.67
CA GLN A 390 6.38 -16.69 0.34
C GLN A 390 6.03 -15.38 -0.36
N ILE A 391 5.94 -14.27 0.39
CA ILE A 391 5.55 -12.96 -0.10
C ILE A 391 6.73 -11.98 -0.06
N GLN A 392 6.88 -11.18 -1.11
CA GLN A 392 7.86 -10.08 -1.16
C GLN A 392 7.25 -8.75 -0.69
N ASN A 393 5.95 -8.62 -0.76
CA ASN A 393 5.19 -7.44 -0.35
C ASN A 393 4.06 -7.85 0.60
N THR A 394 3.76 -7.01 1.56
CA THR A 394 2.65 -7.21 2.51
C THR A 394 1.28 -6.82 1.95
N ASP A 395 1.19 -6.37 0.70
CA ASP A 395 -0.06 -6.11 -0.01
C ASP A 395 -0.44 -7.35 -0.83
N LEU A 396 -1.60 -7.94 -0.52
CA LEU A 396 -2.14 -9.14 -1.15
C LEU A 396 -3.51 -8.85 -1.75
N PHE A 397 -3.96 -9.74 -2.65
CA PHE A 397 -5.29 -9.68 -3.23
C PHE A 397 -6.06 -10.97 -2.95
N VAL A 398 -7.34 -10.84 -2.62
CA VAL A 398 -8.26 -11.98 -2.53
C VAL A 398 -9.40 -11.81 -3.52
N PHE A 399 -9.60 -12.86 -4.31
CA PHE A 399 -10.69 -12.99 -5.27
C PHE A 399 -11.65 -14.08 -4.80
N LYS A 400 -12.94 -13.81 -4.91
CA LYS A 400 -13.96 -14.84 -4.71
C LYS A 400 -14.07 -15.64 -6.00
N ASN A 401 -13.92 -16.97 -5.89
CA ASN A 401 -14.05 -17.86 -7.03
C ASN A 401 -15.48 -17.83 -7.57
N GLU A 402 -15.63 -17.95 -8.90
CA GLU A 402 -16.92 -18.02 -9.59
C GLU A 402 -17.81 -16.79 -9.44
N SER A 403 -17.31 -15.71 -8.88
CA SER A 403 -18.01 -14.44 -8.78
C SER A 403 -17.36 -13.38 -9.65
N PRO A 404 -18.14 -12.43 -10.18
CA PRO A 404 -17.57 -11.25 -10.83
C PRO A 404 -16.66 -10.50 -9.86
N LEU A 405 -15.74 -9.70 -10.39
CA LEU A 405 -14.77 -8.95 -9.58
C LEU A 405 -15.49 -8.05 -8.57
N ILE A 406 -16.60 -7.46 -8.97
CA ILE A 406 -17.49 -6.67 -8.14
C ILE A 406 -18.92 -6.79 -8.67
N GLU A 407 -19.89 -6.98 -7.79
CA GLU A 407 -21.30 -7.07 -8.17
C GLU A 407 -21.98 -5.70 -8.19
N ILE A 408 -21.62 -4.85 -7.25
CA ILE A 408 -22.17 -3.50 -7.10
C ILE A 408 -21.03 -2.50 -6.98
N ILE A 409 -21.04 -1.49 -7.86
CA ILE A 409 -20.05 -0.42 -7.81
C ILE A 409 -20.18 0.35 -6.48
N PRO A 410 -19.13 0.41 -5.67
CA PRO A 410 -19.22 1.05 -4.37
C PRO A 410 -19.30 2.57 -4.51
N VAL A 411 -20.30 3.17 -3.89
CA VAL A 411 -20.36 4.63 -3.74
C VAL A 411 -19.47 5.01 -2.55
N PRO A 412 -18.44 5.86 -2.76
CA PRO A 412 -17.61 6.30 -1.66
C PRO A 412 -18.40 7.02 -0.57
N ALA A 413 -18.24 6.60 0.69
CA ALA A 413 -18.82 7.33 1.82
C ALA A 413 -18.10 8.68 1.97
N ILE A 414 -18.77 9.77 1.58
CA ILE A 414 -18.20 11.12 1.66
C ILE A 414 -18.10 11.53 3.14
N PRO A 415 -16.93 11.93 3.66
CA PRO A 415 -16.76 12.42 5.01
C PRO A 415 -17.69 13.58 5.34
N ILE A 416 -18.10 13.67 6.62
CA ILE A 416 -19.07 14.69 7.07
C ILE A 416 -18.54 16.12 6.87
N GLU A 417 -17.24 16.32 7.00
CA GLU A 417 -16.56 17.60 6.78
C GLU A 417 -16.73 18.06 5.33
N ILE A 418 -16.56 17.15 4.38
CA ILE A 418 -16.74 17.42 2.96
C ILE A 418 -18.22 17.72 2.66
N ARG A 419 -19.14 16.93 3.22
CA ARG A 419 -20.59 17.22 3.08
C ARG A 419 -20.94 18.60 3.60
N LYS A 420 -20.48 18.94 4.80
CA LYS A 420 -20.71 20.28 5.39
C LYS A 420 -20.14 21.40 4.53
N MET A 421 -18.97 21.20 3.93
CA MET A 421 -18.35 22.19 3.03
C MET A 421 -19.16 22.39 1.75
N ILE A 422 -19.79 21.33 1.23
CA ILE A 422 -20.67 21.38 0.06
C ILE A 422 -22.00 22.07 0.37
N GLU A 423 -22.58 21.81 1.55
CA GLU A 423 -23.90 22.30 1.98
C GLU A 423 -23.88 23.74 2.51
N LEU A 424 -22.71 24.23 2.97
CA LEU A 424 -22.62 25.56 3.58
C LEU A 424 -22.66 26.70 2.55
N PRO A 425 -23.42 27.79 2.85
CA PRO A 425 -23.42 29.00 2.05
C PRO A 425 -22.02 29.65 1.95
N LYS A 426 -21.77 30.36 0.85
CA LYS A 426 -20.51 31.05 0.59
C LYS A 426 -20.16 32.00 1.76
N GLY A 427 -18.99 31.84 2.35
CA GLY A 427 -18.39 32.82 3.27
C GLY A 427 -18.63 32.60 4.77
N LEU A 428 -19.27 31.48 5.19
CA LEU A 428 -19.56 31.21 6.60
C LEU A 428 -18.55 30.32 7.33
N LEU A 429 -17.47 29.88 6.68
CA LEU A 429 -16.42 29.08 7.31
C LEU A 429 -15.29 29.97 7.81
N ASP A 430 -14.95 29.84 9.10
CA ASP A 430 -13.69 30.36 9.60
C ASP A 430 -12.50 29.61 8.96
N PHE A 431 -11.37 30.29 8.99
CA PHE A 431 -10.15 29.77 8.36
C PHE A 431 -9.71 28.41 8.92
N GLU A 432 -9.77 28.23 10.22
CA GLU A 432 -9.34 27.02 10.89
C GLU A 432 -10.20 25.82 10.47
N THR A 433 -11.53 26.02 10.37
CA THR A 433 -12.48 25.01 9.91
C THR A 433 -12.24 24.67 8.44
N LEU A 434 -12.00 25.68 7.59
CA LEU A 434 -11.70 25.47 6.18
C LEU A 434 -10.42 24.66 5.99
N GLN A 435 -9.37 24.95 6.75
CA GLN A 435 -8.11 24.22 6.69
C GLN A 435 -8.30 22.74 7.07
N ASP A 436 -9.08 22.46 8.12
CA ASP A 436 -9.39 21.07 8.50
C ASP A 436 -10.19 20.34 7.42
N TYR A 437 -11.17 21.01 6.83
CA TYR A 437 -11.96 20.41 5.75
C TYR A 437 -11.11 20.14 4.50
N CYS A 438 -10.16 21.02 4.18
CA CYS A 438 -9.18 20.78 3.10
C CYS A 438 -8.30 19.57 3.38
N ARG A 439 -7.83 19.40 4.62
CA ARG A 439 -7.03 18.23 5.02
C ARG A 439 -7.81 16.93 4.83
N VAL A 440 -9.04 16.88 5.34
CA VAL A 440 -9.93 15.71 5.18
C VAL A 440 -10.19 15.43 3.70
N THR A 441 -10.37 16.48 2.89
CA THR A 441 -10.58 16.34 1.43
C THR A 441 -9.38 15.74 0.74
N ILE A 442 -8.17 16.26 1.00
CA ILE A 442 -6.92 15.75 0.43
C ILE A 442 -6.75 14.27 0.79
N PHE A 443 -6.95 13.93 2.06
CA PHE A 443 -6.88 12.56 2.54
C PHE A 443 -7.88 11.66 1.82
N PHE A 444 -9.16 12.07 1.77
CA PHE A 444 -10.23 11.31 1.13
C PHE A 444 -9.92 11.02 -0.33
N ILE A 445 -9.61 12.06 -1.12
CA ILE A 445 -9.32 11.89 -2.56
C ILE A 445 -8.11 10.98 -2.75
N ARG A 446 -7.05 11.13 -1.96
CA ARG A 446 -5.89 10.27 -2.04
C ARG A 446 -6.23 8.80 -1.73
N GLN A 447 -7.06 8.56 -0.71
CA GLN A 447 -7.53 7.20 -0.41
C GLN A 447 -8.36 6.62 -1.56
N GLN A 448 -9.23 7.43 -2.18
CA GLN A 448 -10.00 6.99 -3.34
C GLN A 448 -9.10 6.66 -4.55
N ILE A 449 -8.09 7.48 -4.84
CA ILE A 449 -7.11 7.20 -5.90
C ILE A 449 -6.38 5.89 -5.61
N ASN A 450 -5.89 5.68 -4.38
CA ASN A 450 -5.17 4.46 -4.00
C ASN A 450 -6.05 3.21 -4.12
N LEU A 451 -7.31 3.27 -3.66
CA LEU A 451 -8.27 2.17 -3.80
C LEU A 451 -8.56 1.87 -5.28
N PHE A 452 -8.72 2.91 -6.09
CA PHE A 452 -8.97 2.75 -7.52
C PHE A 452 -7.77 2.14 -8.24
N GLN A 453 -6.55 2.55 -7.90
CA GLN A 453 -5.32 1.94 -8.43
C GLN A 453 -5.24 0.45 -8.09
N LEU A 454 -5.51 0.08 -6.83
CA LEU A 454 -5.54 -1.33 -6.42
C LEU A 454 -6.62 -2.12 -7.16
N TYR A 455 -7.75 -1.48 -7.43
CA TYR A 455 -8.84 -2.10 -8.17
C TYR A 455 -8.48 -2.39 -9.64
N ILE A 456 -7.87 -1.43 -10.35
CA ILE A 456 -7.34 -1.65 -11.70
C ILE A 456 -6.29 -2.76 -11.69
N PHE A 457 -5.45 -2.78 -10.68
CA PHE A 457 -4.44 -3.81 -10.53
C PHE A 457 -5.07 -5.19 -10.29
N ALA A 458 -6.09 -5.28 -9.42
CA ALA A 458 -6.87 -6.50 -9.21
C ALA A 458 -7.57 -6.97 -10.49
N LEU A 459 -8.09 -6.05 -11.30
CA LEU A 459 -8.70 -6.35 -12.60
C LEU A 459 -7.67 -6.99 -13.54
N THR A 460 -6.45 -6.43 -13.61
CA THR A 460 -5.35 -6.99 -14.39
C THR A 460 -5.00 -8.40 -13.93
N ILE A 461 -4.81 -8.60 -12.62
CA ILE A 461 -4.54 -9.94 -12.05
C ILE A 461 -5.65 -10.93 -12.39
N LYS A 462 -6.92 -10.55 -12.23
CA LYS A 462 -8.06 -11.43 -12.53
C LYS A 462 -8.06 -11.85 -14.00
N LEU A 463 -7.78 -10.93 -14.91
CA LEU A 463 -7.69 -11.23 -16.34
C LEU A 463 -6.49 -12.14 -16.64
N ASP A 464 -5.33 -11.89 -16.05
CA ASP A 464 -4.15 -12.74 -16.22
C ASP A 464 -4.40 -14.16 -15.71
N LEU A 465 -5.14 -14.32 -14.60
CA LEU A 465 -5.57 -15.63 -14.11
C LEU A 465 -6.50 -16.35 -15.09
N VAL A 466 -7.41 -15.63 -15.75
CA VAL A 466 -8.29 -16.22 -16.79
C VAL A 466 -7.47 -16.59 -18.03
N ILE A 467 -6.54 -15.75 -18.46
CA ILE A 467 -5.63 -16.03 -19.59
C ILE A 467 -4.79 -17.31 -19.29
N ALA A 468 -4.24 -17.43 -18.09
CA ALA A 468 -3.48 -18.63 -17.70
C ALA A 468 -4.33 -19.92 -17.73
N LYS A 469 -5.62 -19.83 -17.36
CA LYS A 469 -6.57 -20.94 -17.52
C LYS A 469 -6.82 -21.28 -18.99
N LEU A 470 -7.03 -20.26 -19.84
CA LEU A 470 -7.18 -20.42 -21.28
C LEU A 470 -5.96 -21.13 -21.90
N ASP A 471 -4.75 -20.72 -21.55
CA ASP A 471 -3.51 -21.33 -22.04
C ASP A 471 -3.38 -22.80 -21.61
N THR A 472 -3.71 -23.08 -20.36
CA THR A 472 -3.71 -24.45 -19.83
C THR A 472 -4.73 -25.32 -20.55
N PHE A 473 -5.95 -24.82 -20.75
CA PHE A 473 -6.99 -25.52 -21.49
C PHE A 473 -6.59 -25.77 -22.95
N ASN A 474 -6.02 -24.77 -23.63
CA ASN A 474 -5.52 -24.89 -25.00
C ASN A 474 -4.46 -25.99 -25.12
N LYS A 475 -3.51 -26.03 -24.21
CA LYS A 475 -2.46 -27.06 -24.16
C LYS A 475 -3.04 -28.46 -23.96
N ASN A 476 -3.97 -28.61 -23.02
CA ASN A 476 -4.63 -29.89 -22.74
C ASN A 476 -5.47 -30.37 -23.94
N MET A 477 -6.22 -29.46 -24.54
CA MET A 477 -7.05 -29.72 -25.74
C MET A 477 -6.18 -30.15 -26.92
N THR A 478 -5.08 -29.43 -27.18
CA THR A 478 -4.15 -29.75 -28.28
C THR A 478 -3.51 -31.11 -28.08
N ASN A 479 -3.04 -31.43 -26.88
CA ASN A 479 -2.47 -32.75 -26.54
C ASN A 479 -3.52 -33.86 -26.72
N THR A 480 -4.75 -33.63 -26.26
CA THR A 480 -5.84 -34.63 -26.37
C THR A 480 -6.22 -34.86 -27.81
N LEU A 481 -6.34 -33.79 -28.63
CA LEU A 481 -6.59 -33.90 -30.07
C LEU A 481 -5.53 -34.73 -30.78
N THR A 482 -4.24 -34.48 -30.50
CA THR A 482 -3.13 -35.24 -31.04
C THR A 482 -3.23 -36.71 -30.69
N ASN A 483 -3.54 -37.03 -29.43
CA ASN A 483 -3.71 -38.40 -28.97
C ASN A 483 -4.90 -39.12 -29.62
N ILE A 484 -6.04 -38.40 -29.80
CA ILE A 484 -7.23 -39.00 -30.46
C ILE A 484 -6.95 -39.23 -31.97
N ASN A 485 -6.24 -38.31 -32.64
CA ASN A 485 -5.85 -38.45 -34.03
C ASN A 485 -4.87 -39.65 -34.22
N ASN A 486 -3.90 -39.78 -33.34
CA ASN A 486 -2.97 -40.95 -33.35
C ASN A 486 -3.74 -42.25 -33.18
N LEU A 487 -4.68 -42.29 -32.23
CA LEU A 487 -5.55 -43.45 -32.01
C LEU A 487 -6.39 -43.80 -33.26
N LEU A 488 -6.97 -42.78 -33.93
CA LEU A 488 -7.71 -42.96 -35.15
C LEU A 488 -6.83 -43.53 -36.28
N SER A 489 -5.59 -43.04 -36.40
CA SER A 489 -4.60 -43.51 -37.38
C SER A 489 -4.22 -44.97 -37.10
N GLU A 490 -3.94 -45.35 -35.85
CA GLU A 490 -3.64 -46.72 -35.44
C GLU A 490 -4.78 -47.69 -35.75
N LEU A 491 -6.03 -47.26 -35.46
CA LEU A 491 -7.22 -48.01 -35.79
C LEU A 491 -7.42 -48.21 -37.29
N SER A 492 -7.16 -47.18 -38.06
CA SER A 492 -7.26 -47.21 -39.52
C SER A 492 -6.22 -48.17 -40.12
N ILE A 493 -5.00 -48.18 -39.60
CA ILE A 493 -3.93 -49.09 -39.99
C ILE A 493 -4.28 -50.53 -39.58
N ALA A 494 -4.77 -50.73 -38.37
CA ALA A 494 -5.20 -52.05 -37.89
C ALA A 494 -6.33 -52.61 -38.76
N ARG A 495 -7.31 -51.81 -39.12
CA ARG A 495 -8.41 -52.19 -40.02
C ARG A 495 -7.89 -52.67 -41.38
N ILE A 496 -7.04 -51.90 -42.04
CA ILE A 496 -6.46 -52.25 -43.35
C ILE A 496 -5.67 -53.57 -43.28
N LYS A 497 -4.86 -53.69 -42.20
CA LYS A 497 -4.03 -54.87 -41.99
C LYS A 497 -4.88 -56.15 -41.82
N TRP A 498 -6.06 -56.02 -41.28
CA TRP A 498 -6.93 -57.17 -40.98
C TRP A 498 -8.03 -57.44 -42.03
N GLU A 499 -8.37 -56.49 -42.89
CA GLU A 499 -9.19 -56.71 -44.09
C GLU A 499 -8.57 -57.73 -45.07
N GLY A 500 -7.23 -57.91 -45.05
CA GLY A 500 -6.49 -58.85 -45.86
C GLY A 500 -6.30 -60.26 -45.24
N GLY A 501 -6.79 -60.53 -44.01
CA GLY A 501 -6.59 -61.75 -43.26
C GLY A 501 -7.90 -62.50 -42.99
N SER A 502 -7.80 -63.82 -42.63
CA SER A 502 -8.96 -64.69 -42.32
C SER A 502 -9.55 -64.38 -40.91
N ILE A 503 -10.19 -63.23 -40.75
CA ILE A 503 -10.75 -62.73 -39.48
C ILE A 503 -12.26 -62.92 -39.42
N ASN A 504 -12.79 -63.15 -38.19
CA ASN A 504 -14.21 -63.26 -37.93
C ASN A 504 -14.94 -61.98 -38.27
N LYS A 505 -15.99 -62.02 -39.07
CA LYS A 505 -16.80 -60.91 -39.55
C LYS A 505 -17.32 -60.00 -38.41
N LYS A 506 -17.56 -60.59 -37.19
CA LYS A 506 -18.00 -59.86 -36.01
C LYS A 506 -16.89 -58.89 -35.46
N GLU A 507 -15.66 -59.33 -35.45
CA GLU A 507 -14.51 -58.47 -34.95
C GLU A 507 -14.18 -57.33 -35.88
N LEU A 508 -14.26 -57.54 -37.21
CA LEU A 508 -14.11 -56.49 -38.20
C LEU A 508 -15.21 -55.42 -38.06
N THR A 509 -16.47 -55.85 -37.83
CA THR A 509 -17.60 -54.94 -37.58
C THR A 509 -17.39 -54.13 -36.28
N ALA A 510 -16.87 -54.76 -35.21
CA ALA A 510 -16.56 -54.05 -33.96
C ALA A 510 -15.48 -53.00 -34.15
N LEU A 511 -14.45 -53.28 -34.94
CA LEU A 511 -13.38 -52.34 -35.26
C LEU A 511 -13.88 -51.14 -36.08
N GLU A 512 -14.76 -51.40 -37.06
CA GLU A 512 -15.43 -50.34 -37.84
C GLU A 512 -16.28 -49.40 -36.98
N ILE A 513 -17.03 -49.99 -36.03
CA ILE A 513 -17.83 -49.21 -35.09
C ILE A 513 -16.94 -48.32 -34.24
N ASN A 514 -15.81 -48.82 -33.75
CA ASN A 514 -14.89 -48.07 -32.95
C ASN A 514 -14.16 -46.98 -33.75
N CYS A 515 -13.78 -47.23 -34.98
CA CYS A 515 -13.27 -46.16 -35.89
C CYS A 515 -14.28 -45.02 -36.04
N LYS A 516 -15.56 -45.35 -36.25
CA LYS A 516 -16.63 -44.37 -36.33
C LYS A 516 -16.84 -43.62 -35.02
N LYS A 517 -16.74 -44.27 -33.87
CA LYS A 517 -16.83 -43.62 -32.53
C LYS A 517 -15.67 -42.66 -32.33
N VAL A 518 -14.42 -43.05 -32.61
CA VAL A 518 -13.24 -42.18 -32.46
C VAL A 518 -13.28 -41.01 -33.45
N ALA A 519 -13.71 -41.23 -34.70
CA ALA A 519 -13.90 -40.13 -35.68
C ALA A 519 -14.94 -39.09 -35.19
N LYS A 520 -16.00 -39.53 -34.49
CA LYS A 520 -16.95 -38.61 -33.85
C LYS A 520 -16.29 -37.78 -32.72
N LEU A 521 -15.39 -38.36 -31.93
CA LEU A 521 -14.64 -37.63 -30.90
C LEU A 521 -13.72 -36.59 -31.53
N VAL A 522 -13.01 -36.90 -32.62
CA VAL A 522 -12.19 -35.91 -33.36
C VAL A 522 -13.05 -34.74 -33.80
N LYS A 523 -14.24 -35.02 -34.36
CA LYS A 523 -15.17 -33.96 -34.78
C LYS A 523 -15.64 -33.10 -33.61
N ALA A 524 -16.01 -33.72 -32.48
CA ALA A 524 -16.42 -33.02 -31.27
C ALA A 524 -15.29 -32.13 -30.71
N ALA A 525 -14.07 -32.68 -30.60
CA ALA A 525 -12.91 -31.92 -30.13
C ALA A 525 -12.54 -30.72 -31.05
N ASN A 526 -12.65 -30.89 -32.37
CA ASN A 526 -12.49 -29.82 -33.33
C ASN A 526 -13.57 -28.75 -33.20
N GLN A 527 -14.80 -29.10 -32.91
CA GLN A 527 -15.87 -28.13 -32.64
C GLN A 527 -15.61 -27.32 -31.37
N ILE A 528 -15.09 -27.97 -30.32
CA ILE A 528 -14.64 -27.26 -29.11
C ILE A 528 -13.53 -26.27 -29.47
N LYS A 529 -12.53 -26.66 -30.26
CA LYS A 529 -11.45 -25.78 -30.72
C LYS A 529 -11.96 -24.57 -31.49
N LEU A 530 -12.96 -24.75 -32.37
CA LEU A 530 -13.58 -23.65 -33.10
C LEU A 530 -14.29 -22.65 -32.18
N LYS A 531 -14.97 -23.13 -31.12
CA LYS A 531 -15.60 -22.28 -30.11
C LYS A 531 -14.60 -21.63 -29.17
N PHE A 532 -13.45 -22.24 -28.95
CA PHE A 532 -12.39 -21.75 -28.06
C PHE A 532 -11.56 -20.60 -28.70
N ASN A 533 -11.28 -20.65 -29.99
CA ASN A 533 -10.45 -19.65 -30.66
C ASN A 533 -10.94 -18.18 -30.47
N PRO A 534 -12.25 -17.89 -30.51
CA PRO A 534 -12.76 -16.55 -30.22
C PRO A 534 -12.42 -16.07 -28.80
N LEU A 535 -12.35 -16.98 -27.81
CA LEU A 535 -12.04 -16.63 -26.42
C LEU A 535 -10.61 -16.12 -26.27
N ILE A 536 -9.65 -16.68 -27.01
CA ILE A 536 -8.26 -16.20 -27.03
C ILE A 536 -8.19 -14.78 -27.61
N LEU A 537 -8.91 -14.51 -28.69
CA LEU A 537 -8.95 -13.20 -29.32
C LEU A 537 -9.57 -12.16 -28.36
N GLU A 538 -10.67 -12.55 -27.71
CA GLU A 538 -11.36 -11.70 -26.75
C GLU A 538 -10.49 -11.41 -25.52
N SER A 539 -9.79 -12.40 -24.98
CA SER A 539 -8.86 -12.20 -23.85
C SER A 539 -7.73 -11.23 -24.21
N SER A 540 -7.20 -11.30 -25.43
CA SER A 540 -6.17 -10.39 -25.93
C SER A 540 -6.71 -8.95 -26.11
N ARG A 541 -7.95 -8.81 -26.59
CA ARG A 541 -8.65 -7.52 -26.70
C ARG A 541 -8.83 -6.89 -25.33
N LEU A 542 -9.36 -7.65 -24.37
CA LEU A 542 -9.57 -7.19 -22.99
C LEU A 542 -8.26 -6.81 -22.30
N SER A 543 -7.17 -7.55 -22.54
CA SER A 543 -5.84 -7.20 -22.00
C SER A 543 -5.37 -5.83 -22.51
N ASN A 544 -5.61 -5.51 -23.77
CA ASN A 544 -5.26 -4.20 -24.32
C ASN A 544 -6.17 -3.10 -23.77
N GLU A 545 -7.46 -3.35 -23.60
CA GLU A 545 -8.40 -2.39 -22.99
C GLU A 545 -8.02 -2.08 -21.54
N VAL A 546 -7.75 -3.09 -20.70
CA VAL A 546 -7.33 -2.88 -19.31
C VAL A 546 -6.03 -2.07 -19.22
N LYS A 547 -5.06 -2.34 -20.11
CA LYS A 547 -3.80 -1.58 -20.17
C LYS A 547 -3.98 -0.14 -20.65
N SER A 548 -5.05 0.16 -21.40
CA SER A 548 -5.34 1.51 -21.90
C SER A 548 -6.05 2.41 -20.88
N ILE A 549 -6.43 1.90 -19.71
CA ILE A 549 -7.07 2.69 -18.65
C ILE A 549 -6.08 3.71 -18.07
N ASP A 550 -6.22 4.99 -18.41
CA ASP A 550 -5.31 6.10 -17.99
C ASP A 550 -6.03 7.18 -17.14
N CYS A 551 -7.23 6.90 -16.65
CA CYS A 551 -8.03 7.84 -15.85
C CYS A 551 -7.37 8.25 -14.50
N ILE A 552 -6.45 7.45 -14.00
CA ILE A 552 -5.69 7.75 -12.79
C ILE A 552 -4.96 9.09 -12.92
N LYS A 553 -4.47 9.43 -14.10
CA LYS A 553 -3.80 10.69 -14.40
C LYS A 553 -4.72 11.89 -14.20
N ASP A 554 -5.95 11.81 -14.65
CA ASP A 554 -6.94 12.87 -14.49
C ASP A 554 -7.34 13.05 -13.02
N MET A 555 -7.52 11.94 -12.29
CA MET A 555 -7.72 11.97 -10.85
C MET A 555 -6.57 12.65 -10.10
N PHE A 556 -5.31 12.38 -10.48
CA PHE A 556 -4.15 13.05 -9.91
C PHE A 556 -4.07 14.53 -10.29
N GLN A 557 -4.50 14.95 -11.48
CA GLN A 557 -4.56 16.37 -11.84
C GLN A 557 -5.52 17.13 -10.91
N ILE A 558 -6.68 16.56 -10.61
CA ILE A 558 -7.66 17.16 -9.68
C ILE A 558 -7.08 17.21 -8.26
N TYR A 559 -6.47 16.11 -7.79
CA TYR A 559 -5.76 16.07 -6.53
C TYR A 559 -4.71 17.19 -6.42
N ASN A 560 -3.88 17.38 -7.44
CA ASN A 560 -2.84 18.40 -7.46
C ASN A 560 -3.41 19.82 -7.42
N LYS A 561 -4.58 20.08 -8.06
CA LYS A 561 -5.27 21.37 -7.95
C LYS A 561 -5.68 21.65 -6.50
N ILE A 562 -6.27 20.67 -5.81
CA ILE A 562 -6.69 20.79 -4.41
C ILE A 562 -5.49 20.93 -3.48
N ALA A 563 -4.42 20.15 -3.70
CA ALA A 563 -3.17 20.22 -2.97
C ALA A 563 -2.55 21.63 -3.07
N LYS A 564 -2.55 22.24 -4.26
CA LYS A 564 -2.06 23.60 -4.48
C LYS A 564 -2.90 24.63 -3.72
N ILE A 565 -4.23 24.49 -3.72
CA ILE A 565 -5.10 25.36 -2.94
C ILE A 565 -4.77 25.26 -1.45
N TYR A 566 -4.59 24.04 -0.93
CA TYR A 566 -4.21 23.83 0.46
C TYR A 566 -2.85 24.45 0.81
N GLU A 567 -1.84 24.31 -0.06
CA GLU A 567 -0.52 24.94 0.16
C GLU A 567 -0.58 26.46 0.21
N LEU A 568 -1.37 27.08 -0.65
CA LEU A 568 -1.57 28.53 -0.65
C LEU A 568 -2.27 29.03 0.63
N HIS A 569 -2.98 28.13 1.34
CA HIS A 569 -3.74 28.46 2.55
C HIS A 569 -3.05 28.01 3.85
N LYS A 570 -1.81 27.50 3.76
CA LYS A 570 -1.03 27.16 4.97
C LYS A 570 -0.68 28.39 5.81
N ASP A 571 -0.49 29.53 5.17
CA ASP A 571 -0.05 30.76 5.82
C ASP A 571 -1.24 31.71 6.05
N GLU A 572 -1.40 32.15 7.28
CA GLU A 572 -2.49 32.98 7.78
C GLU A 572 -2.70 34.31 7.01
N TYR A 573 -1.68 34.78 6.28
CA TYR A 573 -1.72 36.01 5.50
C TYR A 573 -2.43 35.93 4.14
N SER A 574 -2.72 34.73 3.64
CA SER A 574 -3.34 34.54 2.31
C SER A 574 -4.87 34.35 2.34
N HIS A 575 -5.51 34.58 3.51
CA HIS A 575 -6.91 34.18 3.80
C HIS A 575 -8.01 34.88 3.02
N LYS A 576 -7.74 35.99 2.37
CA LYS A 576 -8.81 36.77 1.72
C LYS A 576 -9.46 36.10 0.51
N ASN A 577 -8.88 34.99 -0.02
CA ASN A 577 -9.28 34.41 -1.30
C ASN A 577 -9.70 32.94 -1.28
N ALA A 578 -9.72 32.24 -0.13
CA ALA A 578 -10.13 30.84 -0.08
C ALA A 578 -11.63 30.68 -0.18
N ARG A 579 -12.11 30.16 -1.29
CA ARG A 579 -13.54 29.89 -1.51
C ARG A 579 -13.83 28.39 -1.30
N PRO A 580 -14.60 28.00 -0.26
CA PRO A 580 -15.04 26.61 -0.07
C PRO A 580 -15.68 26.02 -1.32
N THR A 581 -16.37 26.86 -2.09
CA THR A 581 -17.02 26.48 -3.35
C THR A 581 -16.08 26.00 -4.44
N GLU A 582 -14.83 26.45 -4.48
CA GLU A 582 -13.84 25.98 -5.46
C GLU A 582 -13.40 24.56 -5.16
N ILE A 583 -13.14 24.26 -3.88
CA ILE A 583 -12.78 22.89 -3.43
C ILE A 583 -13.96 21.94 -3.65
N ALA A 584 -15.18 22.38 -3.32
CA ALA A 584 -16.39 21.60 -3.54
C ALA A 584 -16.57 21.22 -5.03
N LYS A 585 -16.36 22.17 -5.95
CA LYS A 585 -16.39 21.89 -7.40
C LYS A 585 -15.38 20.83 -7.81
N LEU A 586 -14.15 20.92 -7.31
CA LEU A 586 -13.10 19.94 -7.60
C LEU A 586 -13.43 18.54 -7.05
N ILE A 587 -14.08 18.47 -5.88
CA ILE A 587 -14.56 17.19 -5.35
C ILE A 587 -15.63 16.58 -6.26
N PHE A 588 -16.59 17.37 -6.74
CA PHE A 588 -17.61 16.88 -7.69
C PHE A 588 -16.97 16.45 -9.01
N GLU A 589 -16.01 17.22 -9.53
CA GLU A 589 -15.25 16.84 -10.73
C GLU A 589 -14.55 15.50 -10.52
N PHE A 590 -13.91 15.30 -9.37
CA PHE A 590 -13.25 14.04 -9.01
C PHE A 590 -14.25 12.86 -8.97
N LEU A 591 -15.35 13.00 -8.25
CA LEU A 591 -16.36 11.95 -8.14
C LEU A 591 -17.02 11.62 -9.47
N LYS A 592 -17.21 12.62 -10.34
CA LYS A 592 -17.72 12.42 -11.70
C LYS A 592 -16.74 11.61 -12.54
N VAL A 593 -15.45 11.98 -12.54
CA VAL A 593 -14.40 11.22 -13.26
C VAL A 593 -14.36 9.78 -12.76
N GLN A 594 -14.33 9.59 -11.44
CA GLN A 594 -14.31 8.26 -10.82
C GLN A 594 -15.57 7.44 -11.21
N GLY A 595 -16.75 8.05 -11.21
CA GLY A 595 -18.01 7.40 -11.56
C GLY A 595 -18.07 6.95 -13.02
N VAL A 596 -17.64 7.79 -13.94
CA VAL A 596 -17.56 7.45 -15.38
C VAL A 596 -16.62 6.26 -15.59
N GLU A 597 -15.48 6.28 -14.93
CA GLU A 597 -14.49 5.21 -15.08
C GLU A 597 -14.95 3.89 -14.45
N PHE A 598 -15.66 3.93 -13.33
CA PHE A 598 -16.28 2.72 -12.81
C PHE A 598 -17.30 2.13 -13.78
N HIS A 599 -18.07 2.97 -14.47
CA HIS A 599 -19.02 2.49 -15.49
C HIS A 599 -18.27 1.79 -16.64
N ASN A 600 -17.23 2.43 -17.19
CA ASN A 600 -16.40 1.86 -18.26
C ASN A 600 -15.78 0.52 -17.83
N ILE A 601 -15.25 0.44 -16.63
CA ILE A 601 -14.65 -0.78 -16.08
C ILE A 601 -15.71 -1.86 -15.85
N SER A 602 -16.95 -1.51 -15.49
CA SER A 602 -18.01 -2.47 -15.24
C SER A 602 -18.32 -3.31 -16.49
N GLU A 603 -18.24 -2.72 -17.67
CA GLU A 603 -18.40 -3.43 -18.94
C GLU A 603 -17.26 -4.43 -19.19
N ILE A 604 -16.01 -4.02 -18.90
CA ILE A 604 -14.85 -4.92 -18.97
C ILE A 604 -15.02 -6.09 -18.00
N ILE A 605 -15.48 -5.84 -16.78
CA ILE A 605 -15.72 -6.89 -15.78
C ILE A 605 -16.78 -7.90 -16.24
N LYS A 606 -17.90 -7.42 -16.81
CA LYS A 606 -18.94 -8.28 -17.38
C LYS A 606 -18.37 -9.15 -18.49
N GLN A 607 -17.54 -8.59 -19.36
CA GLN A 607 -16.91 -9.33 -20.46
C GLN A 607 -15.90 -10.38 -19.94
N ILE A 608 -15.11 -10.07 -18.91
CA ILE A 608 -14.22 -11.05 -18.26
C ILE A 608 -15.04 -12.19 -17.60
N ALA A 609 -16.12 -11.86 -16.90
CA ALA A 609 -17.00 -12.85 -16.30
C ALA A 609 -17.66 -13.74 -17.34
N LYS A 610 -18.08 -13.18 -18.48
CA LYS A 610 -18.61 -13.93 -19.63
C LYS A 610 -17.55 -14.88 -20.19
N LEU A 611 -16.34 -14.38 -20.43
CA LEU A 611 -15.21 -15.17 -20.91
C LEU A 611 -14.91 -16.35 -20.00
N GLU A 612 -14.90 -16.14 -18.67
CA GLU A 612 -14.68 -17.19 -17.67
C GLU A 612 -15.82 -18.21 -17.66
N SER A 613 -17.07 -17.79 -17.84
CA SER A 613 -18.23 -18.67 -17.93
C SER A 613 -18.24 -19.52 -19.19
N GLU A 614 -17.89 -18.92 -20.35
CA GLU A 614 -17.78 -19.64 -21.62
C GLU A 614 -16.63 -20.66 -21.58
N LEU A 615 -15.49 -20.31 -20.98
CA LEU A 615 -14.39 -21.25 -20.77
C LEU A 615 -14.82 -22.45 -19.93
N ARG A 616 -15.48 -22.23 -18.78
CA ARG A 616 -16.00 -23.32 -17.93
C ARG A 616 -16.95 -24.26 -18.71
N THR A 617 -17.81 -23.67 -19.52
CA THR A 617 -18.73 -24.49 -20.35
C THR A 617 -17.95 -25.38 -21.31
N LEU A 618 -16.89 -24.86 -21.93
CA LEU A 618 -16.02 -25.63 -22.81
C LEU A 618 -15.22 -26.71 -22.04
N GLU A 619 -14.75 -26.38 -20.84
CA GLU A 619 -14.06 -27.36 -19.96
C GLU A 619 -14.98 -28.55 -19.63
N MET A 620 -16.22 -28.33 -19.21
CA MET A 620 -17.20 -29.41 -18.93
C MET A 620 -17.48 -30.29 -20.15
N ILE A 621 -17.62 -29.65 -21.34
CA ILE A 621 -17.84 -30.42 -22.59
C ILE A 621 -16.57 -31.21 -22.92
N PHE A 622 -15.41 -30.64 -22.74
CA PHE A 622 -14.13 -31.28 -23.01
C PHE A 622 -13.84 -32.44 -22.09
N ASP A 623 -14.18 -32.34 -20.80
CA ASP A 623 -14.08 -33.44 -19.83
C ASP A 623 -14.94 -34.63 -20.25
N SER A 624 -16.12 -34.40 -20.84
CA SER A 624 -16.94 -35.43 -21.42
C SER A 624 -16.25 -36.13 -22.61
N VAL A 625 -15.53 -35.37 -23.44
CA VAL A 625 -14.75 -35.93 -24.55
C VAL A 625 -13.59 -36.79 -24.02
N ILE A 626 -12.90 -36.34 -22.96
CA ILE A 626 -11.83 -37.09 -22.31
C ILE A 626 -12.36 -38.41 -21.71
N ALA A 627 -13.50 -38.35 -21.02
CA ALA A 627 -14.13 -39.56 -20.45
C ALA A 627 -14.50 -40.59 -21.52
N MET A 628 -15.11 -40.13 -22.63
CA MET A 628 -15.42 -41.00 -23.74
C MET A 628 -14.16 -41.61 -24.42
N LYS A 629 -13.08 -40.78 -24.55
CA LYS A 629 -11.79 -41.27 -25.06
C LYS A 629 -11.28 -42.41 -24.20
N THR A 630 -11.32 -42.29 -22.87
CA THR A 630 -10.83 -43.32 -21.95
C THR A 630 -11.59 -44.63 -22.15
N VAL A 631 -12.93 -44.59 -22.19
CA VAL A 631 -13.78 -45.73 -22.45
C VAL A 631 -13.46 -46.42 -23.78
N TYR A 632 -13.28 -45.61 -24.84
CA TYR A 632 -12.97 -46.16 -26.17
C TYR A 632 -11.54 -46.73 -26.24
N CYS A 633 -10.59 -46.20 -25.51
CA CYS A 633 -9.27 -46.80 -25.39
C CYS A 633 -9.32 -48.16 -24.68
N GLU A 634 -10.10 -48.29 -23.63
CA GLU A 634 -10.29 -49.56 -22.92
C GLU A 634 -10.99 -50.61 -23.80
N GLU A 635 -12.06 -50.22 -24.50
CA GLU A 635 -12.74 -51.11 -25.47
C GLU A 635 -11.77 -51.62 -26.56
N LEU A 636 -10.89 -50.77 -27.03
CA LEU A 636 -9.88 -51.09 -28.03
C LEU A 636 -8.79 -52.02 -27.49
N GLN A 637 -8.30 -51.80 -26.30
CA GLN A 637 -7.33 -52.69 -25.66
C GLN A 637 -7.89 -54.10 -25.53
N ASN A 638 -9.16 -54.24 -25.16
CA ASN A 638 -9.83 -55.49 -25.05
C ASN A 638 -9.95 -56.19 -26.43
N ILE A 639 -10.34 -55.44 -27.50
CA ILE A 639 -10.43 -55.99 -28.86
C ILE A 639 -9.06 -56.41 -29.38
N THR A 640 -8.01 -55.59 -29.16
CA THR A 640 -6.65 -55.92 -29.60
C THR A 640 -6.05 -57.11 -28.84
N GLN A 641 -6.34 -57.26 -27.56
CA GLN A 641 -5.93 -58.46 -26.79
C GLN A 641 -6.62 -59.74 -27.30
N HIS A 642 -7.92 -59.69 -27.58
CA HIS A 642 -8.65 -60.78 -28.18
C HIS A 642 -8.13 -61.15 -29.58
N LEU A 643 -7.78 -60.15 -30.39
CA LEU A 643 -7.24 -60.38 -31.72
C LEU A 643 -5.80 -60.89 -31.70
N THR A 644 -4.98 -60.48 -30.76
CA THR A 644 -3.62 -61.04 -30.60
C THR A 644 -3.62 -62.44 -30.02
N SER A 645 -4.54 -62.82 -29.14
CA SER A 645 -4.67 -64.16 -28.64
C SER A 645 -5.16 -65.18 -29.74
N ASN A 646 -6.06 -64.73 -30.62
CA ASN A 646 -6.51 -65.49 -31.77
C ASN A 646 -5.50 -65.58 -32.91
N ALA A 647 -4.59 -64.55 -33.06
CA ALA A 647 -3.53 -64.53 -34.07
C ALA A 647 -2.33 -65.45 -33.71
N PHE A 648 -2.14 -65.74 -32.43
CA PHE A 648 -1.13 -66.78 -32.03
C PHE A 648 -1.42 -68.18 -32.53
N ASP A 649 -2.69 -68.50 -32.85
CA ASP A 649 -3.08 -69.78 -33.43
C ASP A 649 -2.90 -69.81 -34.96
N ILE A 650 -2.61 -68.74 -35.64
CA ILE A 650 -2.45 -68.63 -37.11
C ILE A 650 -1.08 -68.02 -37.53
N SER A 651 -0.08 -68.10 -36.70
CA SER A 651 1.25 -67.62 -37.11
C SER A 651 2.08 -68.73 -37.66
N ASN A 652 2.16 -68.75 -38.97
CA ASN A 652 3.39 -69.13 -39.76
C ASN A 652 3.11 -69.13 -41.26
N LYS A 653 2.70 -68.01 -41.83
CA LYS A 653 2.91 -67.72 -43.28
C LYS A 653 2.63 -66.26 -43.62
N GLU A 654 3.61 -65.63 -44.28
CA GLU A 654 3.54 -64.37 -45.01
C GLU A 654 3.79 -63.09 -44.21
N TYR A 655 5.09 -62.87 -43.92
CA TYR A 655 5.67 -61.54 -43.86
C TYR A 655 6.46 -61.27 -45.14
N LEU A 656 5.94 -60.40 -46.03
CA LEU A 656 6.71 -59.51 -46.89
C LEU A 656 5.80 -58.91 -47.99
N SER A 657 5.70 -57.65 -48.04
CA SER A 657 5.03 -56.77 -49.05
C SER A 657 3.80 -56.04 -48.58
N LEU A 658 3.98 -54.88 -47.97
CA LEU A 658 2.91 -53.85 -47.87
C LEU A 658 3.45 -52.55 -47.17
N SER A 659 4.53 -51.98 -47.70
CA SER A 659 5.03 -50.69 -47.13
C SER A 659 4.77 -49.44 -47.99
N THR A 660 3.98 -49.53 -49.08
CA THR A 660 3.82 -48.41 -50.01
C THR A 660 2.39 -47.91 -50.27
N SER A 661 1.37 -48.56 -49.66
CA SER A 661 -0.05 -48.17 -49.91
C SER A 661 -0.75 -47.50 -48.74
N THR A 662 -0.08 -47.25 -47.61
CA THR A 662 -0.74 -46.80 -46.38
C THR A 662 -1.09 -45.29 -46.33
N ASN A 663 -0.38 -44.42 -47.08
CA ASN A 663 -0.62 -42.98 -47.05
C ASN A 663 -1.84 -42.52 -47.84
N LYS A 664 -2.32 -43.35 -48.81
CA LYS A 664 -3.47 -42.98 -49.65
C LYS A 664 -4.80 -43.35 -48.99
N ALA A 665 -4.83 -44.48 -48.26
CA ALA A 665 -6.04 -44.96 -47.58
C ALA A 665 -6.44 -44.15 -46.34
N THR A 666 -5.46 -43.58 -45.65
CA THR A 666 -5.72 -42.70 -44.47
C THR A 666 -6.35 -41.36 -44.87
N ASN A 667 -5.94 -40.79 -45.99
CA ASN A 667 -6.52 -39.55 -46.49
C ASN A 667 -7.97 -39.73 -47.04
N ASP A 668 -8.26 -40.88 -47.67
CA ASP A 668 -9.59 -41.17 -48.20
C ASP A 668 -10.62 -41.44 -47.10
N LEU A 669 -10.19 -42.00 -45.95
CA LEU A 669 -11.08 -42.20 -44.79
C LEU A 669 -11.37 -40.89 -44.02
N LEU A 670 -10.45 -39.96 -44.02
CA LEU A 670 -10.65 -38.63 -43.47
C LEU A 670 -11.57 -37.77 -44.38
N TYR A 671 -11.42 -37.90 -45.73
CA TYR A 671 -12.21 -37.12 -46.68
C TYR A 671 -13.65 -37.66 -46.84
N ASN A 672 -13.85 -38.98 -46.88
CA ASN A 672 -15.18 -39.59 -47.02
C ASN A 672 -16.06 -39.53 -45.76
N SER A 673 -15.45 -39.24 -44.57
CA SER A 673 -16.26 -39.03 -43.36
C SER A 673 -16.88 -37.62 -43.29
N THR A 674 -16.48 -36.70 -44.18
CA THR A 674 -17.03 -35.34 -44.23
C THR A 674 -18.24 -35.15 -45.13
N GLU A 675 -18.51 -36.08 -46.08
CA GLU A 675 -19.58 -35.90 -47.08
C GLU A 675 -20.86 -36.66 -46.83
N LYS A 676 -20.90 -37.64 -45.91
CA LYS A 676 -22.13 -38.42 -45.64
C LYS A 676 -22.35 -38.65 -44.14
N SER A 677 -22.68 -37.61 -43.41
CA SER A 677 -23.26 -37.79 -42.08
C SER A 677 -24.43 -36.85 -41.93
N ASN A 678 -25.61 -37.43 -42.03
CA ASN A 678 -26.84 -36.82 -41.52
C ASN A 678 -26.64 -36.43 -40.07
N GLU A 679 -27.10 -35.22 -39.80
CA GLU A 679 -27.42 -34.60 -38.54
C GLU A 679 -27.16 -35.47 -37.32
N PHE A 680 -25.97 -35.33 -36.76
CA PHE A 680 -25.78 -35.70 -35.37
C PHE A 680 -26.24 -34.49 -34.58
N ASP A 681 -27.36 -34.64 -33.91
CA ASP A 681 -28.00 -33.59 -33.13
C ASP A 681 -27.03 -33.05 -32.08
N SER A 682 -26.38 -31.93 -32.41
CA SER A 682 -25.53 -31.20 -31.51
C SER A 682 -26.28 -30.68 -30.26
N ASN A 683 -27.62 -30.84 -30.29
CA ASN A 683 -28.51 -30.46 -29.20
C ASN A 683 -28.49 -31.48 -28.04
N GLN A 684 -28.04 -32.72 -28.24
CA GLN A 684 -27.93 -33.67 -27.12
C GLN A 684 -26.78 -33.35 -26.16
N PHE A 685 -25.70 -32.70 -26.65
CA PHE A 685 -24.59 -32.22 -25.79
C PHE A 685 -24.81 -30.86 -25.22
N LEU A 686 -25.69 -30.03 -25.83
CA LEU A 686 -25.98 -28.66 -25.39
C LEU A 686 -27.22 -28.55 -24.50
N ASN A 687 -28.08 -29.58 -24.46
CA ASN A 687 -29.35 -29.55 -23.70
C ASN A 687 -29.20 -29.77 -22.18
N ILE A 688 -27.99 -29.97 -21.65
CA ILE A 688 -27.80 -30.11 -20.18
C ILE A 688 -27.64 -28.74 -19.49
N SER A 689 -27.39 -27.65 -20.23
CA SER A 689 -27.12 -26.32 -19.64
C SER A 689 -28.17 -25.24 -19.89
N SER A 690 -29.29 -25.56 -20.52
CA SER A 690 -30.34 -24.57 -20.81
C SER A 690 -31.56 -24.63 -19.90
N MET A 691 -31.40 -24.91 -18.62
CA MET A 691 -32.47 -24.70 -17.64
C MET A 691 -32.03 -23.69 -16.57
N LYS A 692 -32.64 -22.51 -16.69
CA LYS A 692 -32.81 -21.49 -15.65
C LYS A 692 -31.55 -20.70 -15.23
N HIS A 693 -31.29 -19.65 -15.96
CA HIS A 693 -31.05 -18.29 -15.41
C HIS A 693 -30.99 -17.29 -16.56
N LYS A 694 -32.12 -16.96 -17.11
CA LYS A 694 -32.32 -15.73 -17.85
C LYS A 694 -33.46 -14.93 -17.24
N GLU A 695 -33.24 -13.64 -17.19
CA GLU A 695 -34.20 -12.60 -16.77
C GLU A 695 -34.28 -12.33 -15.26
N LYS A 696 -33.40 -11.47 -14.76
CA LYS A 696 -33.74 -10.45 -13.76
C LYS A 696 -32.60 -9.47 -13.38
N LEU A 697 -31.48 -9.44 -14.07
CA LEU A 697 -30.33 -8.62 -13.64
C LEU A 697 -30.06 -7.34 -14.46
N ASP A 698 -30.67 -7.18 -15.65
CA ASP A 698 -30.26 -6.08 -16.54
C ASP A 698 -31.04 -4.75 -16.37
N THR A 699 -32.20 -4.75 -15.67
CA THR A 699 -33.02 -3.53 -15.57
C THR A 699 -32.90 -2.77 -14.25
N GLU A 700 -32.45 -3.39 -13.16
CA GLU A 700 -32.34 -2.70 -11.86
C GLU A 700 -31.03 -1.93 -11.67
N ASN A 701 -29.93 -2.37 -12.29
CA ASN A 701 -28.62 -1.72 -12.14
C ASN A 701 -28.49 -0.43 -12.94
N ASP A 702 -29.05 -0.34 -14.13
CA ASP A 702 -29.04 0.88 -14.95
C ASP A 702 -29.91 1.98 -14.33
N VAL A 703 -31.04 1.61 -13.71
CA VAL A 703 -31.94 2.55 -13.03
C VAL A 703 -31.32 3.08 -11.72
N ILE A 704 -30.49 2.29 -11.02
CA ILE A 704 -29.82 2.74 -9.79
C ILE A 704 -28.65 3.69 -10.12
N TYR A 705 -27.94 3.45 -11.23
CA TYR A 705 -26.80 4.27 -11.64
C TYR A 705 -27.24 5.63 -12.19
N ASP A 706 -28.26 5.66 -13.04
CA ASP A 706 -28.86 6.90 -13.53
C ASP A 706 -29.49 7.71 -12.38
N ASN A 707 -30.11 7.09 -11.41
CA ASN A 707 -30.65 7.77 -10.23
C ASN A 707 -29.56 8.29 -9.28
N LEU A 708 -28.39 7.66 -9.19
CA LEU A 708 -27.27 8.13 -8.34
C LEU A 708 -26.48 9.25 -9.02
N VAL A 709 -26.16 9.14 -10.28
CA VAL A 709 -25.52 10.22 -11.06
C VAL A 709 -26.48 11.41 -11.18
N ILE A 710 -27.78 11.19 -11.41
CA ILE A 710 -28.81 12.21 -11.46
C ILE A 710 -29.02 12.84 -10.07
N ARG A 711 -29.05 12.10 -8.95
CA ARG A 711 -29.14 12.70 -7.61
C ARG A 711 -27.92 13.55 -7.25
N TYR A 712 -26.70 13.15 -7.60
CA TYR A 712 -25.52 13.97 -7.33
C TYR A 712 -25.34 15.13 -8.31
N THR A 713 -25.82 15.03 -9.54
CA THR A 713 -25.79 16.14 -10.50
C THR A 713 -26.98 17.06 -10.44
N TYR A 714 -28.18 16.57 -10.16
CA TYR A 714 -29.43 17.39 -10.16
C TYR A 714 -29.65 18.19 -8.88
N VAL A 715 -29.32 17.66 -7.71
CA VAL A 715 -29.51 18.41 -6.43
C VAL A 715 -28.54 19.59 -6.31
N SER A 716 -27.38 19.57 -6.98
CA SER A 716 -26.39 20.66 -6.83
C SER A 716 -26.39 21.69 -7.97
N TYR A 717 -26.82 21.33 -9.18
CA TYR A 717 -26.70 22.25 -10.33
C TYR A 717 -27.91 23.17 -10.47
N TYR A 718 -29.12 22.70 -10.14
CA TYR A 718 -30.34 23.52 -10.20
C TYR A 718 -30.50 24.40 -8.95
N ASP A 719 -30.10 23.95 -7.76
CA ASP A 719 -30.12 24.79 -6.54
C ASP A 719 -29.04 25.90 -6.57
N LEU A 720 -28.00 25.76 -7.35
CA LEU A 720 -26.96 26.80 -7.52
C LEU A 720 -27.32 27.83 -8.61
N GLN A 721 -28.22 27.51 -9.55
CA GLN A 721 -28.69 28.47 -10.54
C GLN A 721 -29.99 29.17 -10.19
N SER A 722 -30.83 28.58 -9.33
CA SER A 722 -32.11 29.21 -8.91
C SER A 722 -31.96 30.21 -7.74
N LYS A 723 -30.76 30.40 -7.22
CA LYS A 723 -30.42 31.40 -6.17
C LYS A 723 -29.44 32.47 -6.67
N LYS A 724 -29.49 32.81 -7.96
CA LYS A 724 -28.90 34.05 -8.47
C LYS A 724 -29.94 35.15 -8.51
#